data_5b00a83b8a3d85526d880ff854b603f8
#
_entry.id   5b00a83b8a3d85526d880ff854b603f8
#
_cell.length_a   1.000
_cell.length_b   1.000
_cell.length_c   1.000
_cell.angle_alpha   90.00
_cell.angle_beta   90.00
_cell.angle_gamma   90.00
#
_symmetry.space_group_name_H-M   'P 1'
#
loop_
_entity.id
_entity.type
_entity.pdbx_description
1 polymer ?
#
loop_
_entity_poly.entity_id
_entity_poly.type
_entity_poly.pdbx_seq_one_letter_code
_entity_poly.pdbx_strand_id
1 'polypeptide(L)'
;MANVKVTLKDGSVKEVAAGTTLLEVAKGLSQKLGKQALLAVVDGVNKDLTDKLEHDASVEFVVPESSEGLHAIRHTAAHIMAQAIQHLFPDTKFAIGPAIANGFYYDLDIEHLFFPEDLIAIEKEIAKIVKANLPLVRSELPRSEALKMFADKDEKYKVELINDLPEDAVISTYTQGDFTDLCAGPHCPSTGRVKAFKLQSIAGAYWRGDEKNKMLQRIYGTAFPSKEELDAYLHMLEEAARRDHRKLGKELDLFSIMEEGPGFPFFHPNGMVIRNELINYWREVHRRYGYQEIKTPMILSRKLWETSGHWDHYRENMYVTEIDNEDYAIKPMNCPGGMLVYKTHPHSYRELPIRAGELGLVHRHELSGALHGLFRVRCFTQDDAHIFMMPSQIKDEIQNVIRLFDEVYATFGLKYHAELSTRPEDSMGDAETWETTTNALKSAMEDFGLDYVINEGDGAFYGPKIDFHLTDSIGRTWQCGTIQLDMLLPEKFDLTYTGEDGLKHRPVMIHRVVYGSIERFIGILIENYAGAFPAWLAPCQVRVMPITDKHYEYAKKLSDEMFKLGLRVYLDDRNEKIGYKIREAQLQKVPYMLVIGDKEVEDGTVAVRRRGEGDIGAMKQEDFIAMLQEEIADKK
;
A
#
# COMPACT_ATOMS: atom_id res chain seq x y z
N MET A 1 22.52 8.33 49.57
CA MET A 1 22.09 8.73 48.19
C MET A 1 20.58 8.81 48.22
N ALA A 2 19.95 9.79 47.59
CA ALA A 2 18.51 9.85 47.52
C ALA A 2 18.00 8.68 46.69
N ASN A 3 16.88 8.08 47.09
CA ASN A 3 16.19 7.08 46.25
C ASN A 3 15.20 7.77 45.35
N VAL A 4 15.02 7.23 44.13
CA VAL A 4 14.02 7.63 43.17
C VAL A 4 13.03 6.50 42.95
N LYS A 5 11.77 6.84 42.68
CA LYS A 5 10.69 5.89 42.42
C LYS A 5 10.53 5.66 40.93
N VAL A 6 10.60 4.41 40.54
CA VAL A 6 10.36 3.96 39.15
C VAL A 6 8.98 3.32 39.09
N THR A 7 8.04 3.98 38.42
CA THR A 7 6.70 3.44 38.16
C THR A 7 6.72 2.69 36.83
N LEU A 8 6.39 1.40 36.86
CA LEU A 8 6.35 0.55 35.68
C LEU A 8 4.97 0.59 34.98
N LYS A 9 4.89 0.10 33.76
CA LYS A 9 3.65 0.06 32.94
C LYS A 9 2.48 -0.66 33.65
N ASP A 10 2.76 -1.65 34.48
CA ASP A 10 1.75 -2.38 35.25
C ASP A 10 1.32 -1.65 36.56
N GLY A 11 1.81 -0.44 36.79
CA GLY A 11 1.55 0.36 37.98
C GLY A 11 2.41 -0.01 39.19
N SER A 12 3.27 -1.02 39.09
CA SER A 12 4.19 -1.36 40.17
C SER A 12 5.27 -0.30 40.35
N VAL A 13 5.67 -0.05 41.59
CA VAL A 13 6.68 0.95 41.92
C VAL A 13 7.91 0.27 42.53
N LYS A 14 9.09 0.61 42.02
CA LYS A 14 10.38 0.16 42.56
C LYS A 14 11.24 1.36 42.94
N GLU A 15 11.86 1.29 44.14
CA GLU A 15 12.83 2.29 44.58
C GLU A 15 14.24 1.87 44.17
N VAL A 16 14.98 2.80 43.55
CA VAL A 16 16.39 2.62 43.17
C VAL A 16 17.18 3.86 43.60
N ALA A 17 18.50 3.74 43.75
CA ALA A 17 19.33 4.88 44.04
C ALA A 17 19.35 5.89 42.88
N ALA A 18 19.32 7.18 43.16
CA ALA A 18 19.52 8.20 42.14
C ALA A 18 20.88 7.98 41.41
N GLY A 19 20.91 8.15 40.09
CA GLY A 19 22.06 7.84 39.25
C GLY A 19 22.13 6.39 38.78
N THR A 20 21.17 5.51 39.16
CA THR A 20 21.07 4.15 38.59
C THR A 20 20.72 4.23 37.10
N THR A 21 21.42 3.47 36.25
CA THR A 21 21.13 3.39 34.82
C THR A 21 19.87 2.60 34.55
N LEU A 22 19.17 2.92 33.46
CA LEU A 22 17.98 2.18 32.99
C LEU A 22 18.30 0.69 32.76
N LEU A 23 19.51 0.35 32.33
CA LEU A 23 19.97 -1.04 32.19
C LEU A 23 20.06 -1.77 33.52
N GLU A 24 20.57 -1.10 34.56
CA GLU A 24 20.64 -1.68 35.92
C GLU A 24 19.24 -1.87 36.48
N VAL A 25 18.31 -0.94 36.23
CA VAL A 25 16.90 -1.11 36.61
C VAL A 25 16.31 -2.33 35.91
N ALA A 26 16.48 -2.46 34.56
CA ALA A 26 15.99 -3.61 33.81
C ALA A 26 16.54 -4.94 34.36
N LYS A 27 17.86 -5.01 34.64
CA LYS A 27 18.50 -6.20 35.25
C LYS A 27 17.97 -6.50 36.64
N GLY A 28 17.70 -5.46 37.42
CA GLY A 28 17.14 -5.58 38.77
C GLY A 28 15.68 -6.02 38.80
N LEU A 29 14.92 -5.84 37.70
CA LEU A 29 13.58 -6.38 37.51
C LEU A 29 13.65 -7.85 37.10
N SER A 30 14.43 -8.16 36.07
CA SER A 30 14.69 -9.54 35.67
C SER A 30 15.94 -9.62 34.78
N GLN A 31 16.73 -10.70 34.97
CA GLN A 31 17.88 -10.97 34.10
C GLN A 31 17.50 -11.15 32.62
N LYS A 32 16.30 -11.66 32.37
CA LYS A 32 15.76 -11.80 31.01
C LYS A 32 15.52 -10.42 30.42
N LEU A 33 14.83 -9.53 31.12
CA LEU A 33 14.55 -8.17 30.66
C LEU A 33 15.84 -7.40 30.41
N GLY A 34 16.82 -7.44 31.30
CA GLY A 34 18.12 -6.79 31.13
C GLY A 34 18.90 -7.27 29.89
N LYS A 35 18.64 -8.52 29.44
CA LYS A 35 19.20 -9.05 28.19
C LYS A 35 18.40 -8.70 26.97
N GLN A 36 17.09 -8.50 27.07
CA GLN A 36 16.19 -8.23 25.94
C GLN A 36 15.97 -6.74 25.68
N ALA A 37 15.93 -5.91 26.73
CA ALA A 37 15.70 -4.49 26.59
C ALA A 37 16.70 -3.83 25.62
N LEU A 38 16.20 -2.96 24.76
CA LEU A 38 16.97 -2.17 23.80
C LEU A 38 17.00 -0.70 24.20
N LEU A 39 15.87 -0.17 24.64
CA LEU A 39 15.63 1.21 25.05
C LEU A 39 14.73 1.22 26.29
N ALA A 40 14.48 2.41 26.82
CA ALA A 40 13.38 2.65 27.77
C ALA A 40 12.62 3.93 27.37
N VAL A 41 11.31 3.92 27.56
CA VAL A 41 10.46 5.12 27.53
C VAL A 41 10.40 5.67 28.96
N VAL A 42 10.93 6.84 29.17
CA VAL A 42 10.93 7.53 30.46
C VAL A 42 10.06 8.78 30.34
N ASP A 43 8.97 8.82 31.11
CA ASP A 43 7.97 9.91 31.04
C ASP A 43 7.52 10.25 29.62
N GLY A 44 7.31 9.22 28.79
CA GLY A 44 6.88 9.35 27.40
C GLY A 44 7.99 9.63 26.37
N VAL A 45 9.28 9.70 26.80
CA VAL A 45 10.41 9.98 25.91
C VAL A 45 11.33 8.76 25.81
N ASN A 46 11.69 8.37 24.59
CA ASN A 46 12.65 7.30 24.34
C ASN A 46 14.06 7.68 24.83
N LYS A 47 14.67 6.83 25.63
CA LYS A 47 15.99 7.00 26.25
C LYS A 47 16.88 5.78 26.02
N ASP A 48 18.20 6.02 25.97
CA ASP A 48 19.18 4.94 25.96
C ASP A 48 19.21 4.20 27.30
N LEU A 49 19.49 2.90 27.28
CA LEU A 49 19.63 2.12 28.51
C LEU A 49 20.80 2.55 29.39
N THR A 50 21.74 3.32 28.88
CA THR A 50 22.85 3.92 29.59
C THR A 50 22.48 5.19 30.35
N ASP A 51 21.32 5.78 30.07
CA ASP A 51 20.85 6.99 30.74
C ASP A 51 20.53 6.70 32.22
N LYS A 52 20.79 7.70 33.07
CA LYS A 52 20.62 7.62 34.52
C LYS A 52 19.30 8.21 34.94
N LEU A 53 18.69 7.60 35.96
CA LEU A 53 17.50 8.13 36.59
C LEU A 53 17.92 9.03 37.79
N GLU A 54 17.58 10.32 37.67
CA GLU A 54 17.92 11.32 38.70
C GLU A 54 16.69 11.77 39.52
N HIS A 55 15.47 11.44 39.08
CA HIS A 55 14.18 11.80 39.69
C HIS A 55 13.16 10.68 39.53
N ASP A 56 12.05 10.80 40.24
CA ASP A 56 10.92 9.87 40.13
C ASP A 56 10.39 9.91 38.69
N ALA A 57 10.19 8.73 38.07
CA ALA A 57 9.81 8.63 36.65
C ALA A 57 8.95 7.40 36.36
N SER A 58 8.12 7.51 35.32
CA SER A 58 7.47 6.37 34.69
C SER A 58 8.43 5.74 33.69
N VAL A 59 8.60 4.42 33.73
CA VAL A 59 9.56 3.70 32.87
C VAL A 59 8.90 2.49 32.23
N GLU A 60 8.93 2.44 30.92
CA GLU A 60 8.56 1.27 30.10
C GLU A 60 9.78 0.78 29.33
N PHE A 61 10.11 -0.52 29.41
CA PHE A 61 11.23 -1.08 28.67
C PHE A 61 10.80 -1.56 27.29
N VAL A 62 11.53 -1.12 26.28
CA VAL A 62 11.33 -1.45 24.87
C VAL A 62 12.10 -2.71 24.53
N VAL A 63 11.41 -3.69 23.98
CA VAL A 63 11.96 -5.00 23.54
C VAL A 63 12.03 -5.08 22.02
N PRO A 64 12.84 -6.00 21.46
CA PRO A 64 13.06 -6.09 20.00
C PRO A 64 11.80 -6.25 19.16
N GLU A 65 10.77 -6.88 19.71
CA GLU A 65 9.53 -7.23 19.02
C GLU A 65 8.56 -6.04 18.88
N SER A 66 8.81 -4.91 19.56
CA SER A 66 8.01 -3.69 19.44
C SER A 66 8.43 -2.85 18.23
N SER A 67 7.57 -1.93 17.78
CA SER A 67 7.86 -0.98 16.70
C SER A 67 9.08 -0.11 17.01
N GLU A 68 9.15 0.40 18.24
CA GLU A 68 10.27 1.22 18.75
C GLU A 68 11.56 0.40 18.85
N GLY A 69 11.45 -0.87 19.25
CA GLY A 69 12.58 -1.79 19.32
C GLY A 69 13.14 -2.10 17.94
N LEU A 70 12.27 -2.36 16.98
CA LEU A 70 12.65 -2.58 15.58
C LEU A 70 13.28 -1.33 14.96
N HIS A 71 12.74 -0.14 15.26
CA HIS A 71 13.32 1.14 14.84
C HIS A 71 14.75 1.31 15.39
N ALA A 72 14.96 1.04 16.69
CA ALA A 72 16.28 1.13 17.31
C ALA A 72 17.30 0.15 16.73
N ILE A 73 16.88 -1.09 16.40
CA ILE A 73 17.71 -2.09 15.72
C ILE A 73 18.14 -1.56 14.34
N ARG A 74 17.21 -1.03 13.55
CA ARG A 74 17.47 -0.49 12.22
C ARG A 74 18.35 0.75 12.26
N HIS A 75 18.11 1.66 13.18
CA HIS A 75 18.94 2.85 13.38
C HIS A 75 20.37 2.47 13.78
N THR A 76 20.53 1.52 14.69
CA THR A 76 21.85 0.99 15.09
C THR A 76 22.53 0.27 13.92
N ALA A 77 21.77 -0.46 13.09
CA ALA A 77 22.32 -1.12 11.90
C ALA A 77 22.85 -0.13 10.87
N ALA A 78 22.22 1.06 10.71
CA ALA A 78 22.73 2.12 9.85
C ALA A 78 24.11 2.61 10.32
N HIS A 79 24.31 2.82 11.61
CA HIS A 79 25.61 3.20 12.18
C HIS A 79 26.66 2.09 12.05
N ILE A 80 26.29 0.82 12.21
CA ILE A 80 27.21 -0.31 12.00
C ILE A 80 27.61 -0.39 10.52
N MET A 81 26.69 -0.16 9.59
CA MET A 81 26.99 -0.10 8.16
C MET A 81 27.94 1.05 7.85
N ALA A 82 27.73 2.24 8.43
CA ALA A 82 28.61 3.39 8.25
C ALA A 82 30.05 3.08 8.75
N GLN A 83 30.18 2.47 9.92
CA GLN A 83 31.49 2.02 10.42
C GLN A 83 32.14 0.99 9.50
N ALA A 84 31.39 0.01 8.99
CA ALA A 84 31.91 -0.98 8.07
C ALA A 84 32.39 -0.35 6.75
N ILE A 85 31.66 0.66 6.26
CA ILE A 85 32.05 1.44 5.07
C ILE A 85 33.32 2.25 5.35
N GLN A 86 33.41 2.91 6.52
CA GLN A 86 34.62 3.63 6.92
C GLN A 86 35.85 2.72 6.93
N HIS A 87 35.74 1.50 7.42
CA HIS A 87 36.85 0.54 7.43
C HIS A 87 37.31 0.12 6.03
N LEU A 88 36.39 -0.05 5.10
CA LEU A 88 36.68 -0.55 3.75
C LEU A 88 36.97 0.59 2.77
N PHE A 89 36.39 1.77 2.99
CA PHE A 89 36.43 2.94 2.13
C PHE A 89 36.66 4.21 2.98
N PRO A 90 37.90 4.44 3.46
CA PRO A 90 38.19 5.47 4.45
C PRO A 90 37.99 6.92 3.95
N ASP A 91 37.96 7.14 2.62
CA ASP A 91 37.74 8.46 2.03
C ASP A 91 36.24 8.86 1.94
N THR A 92 35.32 7.98 2.41
CA THR A 92 33.87 8.23 2.37
C THR A 92 33.48 9.37 3.31
N LYS A 93 32.66 10.31 2.82
CA LYS A 93 32.00 11.33 3.64
C LYS A 93 30.56 10.91 3.92
N PHE A 94 30.17 10.97 5.19
CA PHE A 94 28.90 10.47 5.67
C PHE A 94 27.87 11.60 5.76
N ALA A 95 26.72 11.47 5.07
CA ALA A 95 25.65 12.45 5.13
C ALA A 95 24.62 12.08 6.22
N ILE A 96 23.58 11.33 5.89
CA ILE A 96 22.54 10.92 6.83
C ILE A 96 22.23 9.43 6.72
N GLY A 97 21.87 8.81 7.85
CA GLY A 97 21.57 7.38 7.93
C GLY A 97 20.36 7.04 8.82
N PRO A 98 19.13 7.44 8.45
CA PRO A 98 17.96 7.16 9.27
C PRO A 98 17.47 5.72 9.15
N ALA A 99 16.76 5.27 10.18
CA ALA A 99 15.86 4.14 10.08
C ALA A 99 14.59 4.56 9.32
N ILE A 100 14.06 3.63 8.54
CA ILE A 100 12.80 3.75 7.80
C ILE A 100 11.89 2.58 8.10
N ALA A 101 10.62 2.64 7.68
CA ALA A 101 9.59 1.65 7.99
C ALA A 101 10.03 0.19 7.74
N ASN A 102 10.75 -0.09 6.64
CA ASN A 102 11.15 -1.44 6.26
C ASN A 102 12.67 -1.68 6.31
N GLY A 103 13.44 -0.78 6.93
CA GLY A 103 14.89 -0.93 6.97
C GLY A 103 15.60 0.34 7.42
N PHE A 104 16.70 0.61 6.79
CA PHE A 104 17.54 1.79 6.97
C PHE A 104 18.29 2.11 5.70
N TYR A 105 18.86 3.29 5.61
CA TYR A 105 19.81 3.62 4.56
C TYR A 105 20.93 4.52 5.10
N TYR A 106 21.95 4.73 4.29
CA TYR A 106 22.95 5.77 4.52
C TYR A 106 23.32 6.44 3.19
N ASP A 107 23.38 7.78 3.22
CA ASP A 107 23.84 8.61 2.09
C ASP A 107 25.32 8.89 2.22
N LEU A 108 26.05 8.60 1.15
CA LEU A 108 27.49 8.52 1.10
C LEU A 108 28.04 9.37 -0.05
N ASP A 109 29.02 10.22 0.24
CA ASP A 109 29.77 10.96 -0.76
C ASP A 109 31.16 10.35 -0.89
N ILE A 110 31.39 9.67 -2.00
CA ILE A 110 32.63 8.96 -2.32
C ILE A 110 32.81 8.90 -3.84
N GLU A 111 34.06 8.89 -4.32
CA GLU A 111 34.36 8.73 -5.75
C GLU A 111 34.18 7.29 -6.26
N HIS A 112 34.41 6.30 -5.38
CA HIS A 112 34.15 4.89 -5.70
C HIS A 112 32.66 4.66 -6.00
N LEU A 113 32.35 4.05 -7.14
CA LEU A 113 30.99 3.61 -7.45
C LEU A 113 30.74 2.25 -6.82
N PHE A 114 29.75 2.15 -5.94
CA PHE A 114 29.39 0.88 -5.32
C PHE A 114 28.72 -0.06 -6.31
N PHE A 115 29.12 -1.33 -6.22
CA PHE A 115 28.54 -2.45 -6.98
C PHE A 115 27.97 -3.50 -6.01
N PRO A 116 27.15 -4.46 -6.49
CA PRO A 116 26.58 -5.52 -5.64
C PRO A 116 27.64 -6.33 -4.88
N GLU A 117 28.84 -6.48 -5.43
CA GLU A 117 29.97 -7.19 -4.80
C GLU A 117 30.47 -6.45 -3.56
N ASP A 118 30.43 -5.11 -3.56
CA ASP A 118 30.82 -4.30 -2.42
C ASP A 118 29.85 -4.51 -1.25
N LEU A 119 28.55 -4.69 -1.51
CA LEU A 119 27.58 -4.99 -0.47
C LEU A 119 27.93 -6.29 0.29
N ILE A 120 28.44 -7.30 -0.42
CA ILE A 120 28.90 -8.55 0.20
C ILE A 120 30.12 -8.32 1.10
N ALA A 121 31.03 -7.46 0.69
CA ALA A 121 32.21 -7.11 1.48
C ALA A 121 31.81 -6.32 2.74
N ILE A 122 30.91 -5.34 2.58
CA ILE A 122 30.37 -4.52 3.68
C ILE A 122 29.61 -5.41 4.68
N GLU A 123 28.77 -6.35 4.22
CA GLU A 123 28.06 -7.30 5.11
C GLU A 123 29.01 -8.16 5.95
N LYS A 124 30.13 -8.61 5.36
CA LYS A 124 31.16 -9.34 6.10
C LYS A 124 31.81 -8.48 7.19
N GLU A 125 32.04 -7.20 6.93
CA GLU A 125 32.60 -6.28 7.90
C GLU A 125 31.57 -5.93 9.00
N ILE A 126 30.30 -5.69 8.63
CA ILE A 126 29.20 -5.55 9.60
C ILE A 126 29.15 -6.75 10.54
N ALA A 127 29.26 -7.98 10.03
CA ALA A 127 29.23 -9.19 10.86
C ALA A 127 30.38 -9.23 11.88
N LYS A 128 31.57 -8.70 11.53
CA LYS A 128 32.68 -8.59 12.49
C LYS A 128 32.39 -7.58 13.59
N ILE A 129 31.87 -6.40 13.23
CA ILE A 129 31.49 -5.34 14.16
C ILE A 129 30.39 -5.81 15.13
N VAL A 130 29.36 -6.48 14.60
CA VAL A 130 28.29 -7.09 15.41
C VAL A 130 28.85 -8.10 16.39
N LYS A 131 29.76 -8.99 15.93
CA LYS A 131 30.41 -9.99 16.78
C LYS A 131 31.30 -9.36 17.85
N ALA A 132 31.95 -8.22 17.58
CA ALA A 132 32.75 -7.50 18.53
C ALA A 132 31.91 -6.92 19.68
N ASN A 133 30.61 -6.78 19.51
CA ASN A 133 29.65 -6.31 20.52
C ASN A 133 30.07 -4.99 21.18
N LEU A 134 30.43 -4.01 20.36
CA LEU A 134 30.89 -2.69 20.81
C LEU A 134 29.75 -1.91 21.49
N PRO A 135 29.99 -1.23 22.63
CA PRO A 135 28.99 -0.36 23.22
C PRO A 135 28.76 0.87 22.32
N LEU A 136 27.50 1.35 22.26
CA LEU A 136 27.17 2.65 21.70
C LEU A 136 27.12 3.68 22.82
N VAL A 137 28.00 4.67 22.74
CA VAL A 137 28.18 5.68 23.79
C VAL A 137 27.70 7.02 23.28
N ARG A 138 26.65 7.56 23.90
CA ARG A 138 26.15 8.90 23.66
C ARG A 138 27.03 9.94 24.36
N SER A 139 27.32 11.03 23.68
CA SER A 139 28.02 12.19 24.23
C SER A 139 27.35 13.47 23.76
N GLU A 140 27.22 14.43 24.66
CA GLU A 140 26.75 15.78 24.33
C GLU A 140 27.94 16.71 24.26
N LEU A 141 28.02 17.52 23.21
CA LEU A 141 29.13 18.41 22.96
C LEU A 141 28.62 19.84 22.79
N PRO A 142 29.40 20.85 23.26
CA PRO A 142 29.17 22.22 22.86
C PRO A 142 29.27 22.34 21.33
N ARG A 143 28.39 23.15 20.70
CA ARG A 143 28.32 23.33 19.23
C ARG A 143 29.73 23.59 18.63
N SER A 144 30.52 24.48 19.25
CA SER A 144 31.85 24.79 18.77
C SER A 144 32.82 23.60 18.75
N GLU A 145 32.70 22.71 19.74
CA GLU A 145 33.51 21.49 19.82
C GLU A 145 33.06 20.47 18.78
N ALA A 146 31.74 20.28 18.63
CA ALA A 146 31.18 19.41 17.61
C ALA A 146 31.55 19.84 16.18
N LEU A 147 31.41 21.14 15.88
CA LEU A 147 31.83 21.70 14.59
C LEU A 147 33.32 21.47 14.32
N LYS A 148 34.17 21.71 15.32
CA LYS A 148 35.61 21.47 15.18
C LYS A 148 35.92 20.00 14.94
N MET A 149 35.30 19.10 15.73
CA MET A 149 35.53 17.66 15.61
C MET A 149 35.18 17.12 14.21
N PHE A 150 34.05 17.53 13.64
CA PHE A 150 33.64 17.09 12.32
C PHE A 150 34.39 17.81 11.19
N ALA A 151 34.77 19.07 11.38
CA ALA A 151 35.61 19.79 10.43
C ALA A 151 37.05 19.19 10.35
N ASP A 152 37.64 18.81 11.50
CA ASP A 152 38.97 18.17 11.55
C ASP A 152 38.98 16.79 10.84
N LYS A 153 37.78 16.12 10.73
CA LYS A 153 37.58 14.88 9.97
C LYS A 153 37.14 15.11 8.53
N ASP A 154 37.04 16.37 8.10
CA ASP A 154 36.50 16.75 6.78
C ASP A 154 35.06 16.20 6.51
N GLU A 155 34.23 16.07 7.56
CA GLU A 155 32.83 15.62 7.49
C GLU A 155 31.90 16.82 7.19
N LYS A 156 31.99 17.35 5.96
CA LYS A 156 31.29 18.56 5.53
C LYS A 156 29.76 18.52 5.72
N TYR A 157 29.14 17.36 5.50
CA TYR A 157 27.68 17.21 5.67
C TYR A 157 27.27 17.31 7.14
N LYS A 158 28.08 16.78 8.07
CA LYS A 158 27.83 16.90 9.52
C LYS A 158 27.99 18.34 9.99
N VAL A 159 28.98 19.05 9.48
CA VAL A 159 29.18 20.49 9.75
C VAL A 159 27.98 21.29 9.25
N GLU A 160 27.49 21.02 8.04
CA GLU A 160 26.31 21.67 7.48
C GLU A 160 25.05 21.39 8.31
N LEU A 161 24.80 20.12 8.70
CA LEU A 161 23.68 19.74 9.56
C LEU A 161 23.71 20.44 10.92
N ILE A 162 24.88 20.53 11.57
CA ILE A 162 25.01 21.24 12.85
C ILE A 162 24.69 22.72 12.70
N ASN A 163 25.12 23.36 11.60
CA ASN A 163 24.84 24.78 11.38
C ASN A 163 23.35 25.08 11.16
N ASP A 164 22.59 24.11 10.65
CA ASP A 164 21.14 24.24 10.43
C ASP A 164 20.29 24.03 11.68
N LEU A 165 20.86 23.41 12.72
CA LEU A 165 20.13 23.22 13.97
C LEU A 165 19.90 24.56 14.70
N PRO A 166 18.77 24.73 15.44
CA PRO A 166 18.53 25.88 16.30
C PRO A 166 19.71 26.15 17.25
N GLU A 167 19.95 27.43 17.62
CA GLU A 167 21.09 27.80 18.46
C GLU A 167 21.11 27.10 19.83
N ASP A 168 19.95 26.80 20.38
CA ASP A 168 19.73 26.13 21.66
C ASP A 168 19.70 24.60 21.57
N ALA A 169 19.84 24.04 20.37
CA ALA A 169 19.80 22.60 20.18
C ALA A 169 20.98 21.90 20.86
N VAL A 170 20.70 20.81 21.55
CA VAL A 170 21.72 19.91 22.12
C VAL A 170 22.37 19.13 20.98
N ILE A 171 23.68 19.26 20.84
CA ILE A 171 24.44 18.52 19.84
C ILE A 171 24.93 17.21 20.48
N SER A 172 24.40 16.09 20.02
CA SER A 172 24.79 14.77 20.48
C SER A 172 25.48 13.95 19.41
N THR A 173 26.38 13.09 19.85
CA THR A 173 27.12 12.15 19.02
C THR A 173 27.03 10.76 19.63
N TYR A 174 27.13 9.74 18.78
CA TYR A 174 27.26 8.35 19.21
C TYR A 174 28.57 7.76 18.70
N THR A 175 29.31 7.15 19.62
CA THR A 175 30.58 6.49 19.33
C THR A 175 30.45 4.99 19.54
N GLN A 176 30.91 4.23 18.57
CA GLN A 176 31.04 2.77 18.63
C GLN A 176 32.42 2.36 18.10
N GLY A 177 33.28 1.90 18.98
CA GLY A 177 34.68 1.61 18.61
C GLY A 177 35.41 2.85 18.07
N ASP A 178 35.83 2.81 16.84
CA ASP A 178 36.55 3.88 16.13
C ASP A 178 35.66 4.79 15.25
N PHE A 179 34.36 4.52 15.21
CA PHE A 179 33.37 5.31 14.47
C PHE A 179 32.57 6.22 15.42
N THR A 180 32.46 7.51 15.03
CA THR A 180 31.63 8.50 15.73
C THR A 180 30.76 9.24 14.73
N ASP A 181 29.45 9.30 14.99
CA ASP A 181 28.48 9.99 14.15
C ASP A 181 27.71 11.08 14.90
N LEU A 182 27.26 12.10 14.17
CA LEU A 182 26.28 13.09 14.63
C LEU A 182 24.90 12.44 14.65
N CYS A 183 24.29 12.30 15.82
CA CYS A 183 23.02 11.61 15.93
C CYS A 183 22.27 12.02 17.20
N ALA A 184 20.95 12.16 17.09
CA ALA A 184 20.07 12.43 18.24
C ALA A 184 19.76 11.16 19.06
N GLY A 185 19.90 9.97 18.48
CA GLY A 185 19.53 8.70 19.11
C GLY A 185 18.03 8.48 19.18
N PRO A 186 17.58 7.57 20.09
CA PRO A 186 18.38 6.61 20.83
C PRO A 186 18.82 5.40 20.03
N HIS A 187 19.75 4.64 20.56
CA HIS A 187 20.32 3.43 19.95
C HIS A 187 20.23 2.19 20.84
N CYS A 188 20.39 1.02 20.26
CA CYS A 188 20.65 -0.19 21.02
C CYS A 188 21.90 -0.05 21.89
N PRO A 189 22.00 -0.72 23.05
CA PRO A 189 23.12 -0.56 23.99
C PRO A 189 24.47 -1.05 23.42
N SER A 190 24.44 -1.92 22.39
CA SER A 190 25.64 -2.40 21.74
C SER A 190 25.37 -2.90 20.33
N THR A 191 26.42 -2.96 19.48
CA THR A 191 26.37 -3.49 18.11
C THR A 191 25.90 -4.95 18.05
N GLY A 192 26.18 -5.74 19.10
CA GLY A 192 25.75 -7.14 19.19
C GLY A 192 24.23 -7.36 19.34
N ARG A 193 23.45 -6.26 19.45
CA ARG A 193 21.98 -6.34 19.45
C ARG A 193 21.40 -6.46 18.04
N VAL A 194 22.12 -6.10 17.01
CA VAL A 194 21.72 -6.24 15.60
C VAL A 194 22.09 -7.65 15.12
N LYS A 195 21.20 -8.62 15.37
CA LYS A 195 21.48 -10.05 15.11
C LYS A 195 21.28 -10.48 13.67
N ALA A 196 20.30 -9.90 12.99
CA ALA A 196 19.92 -10.29 11.64
C ALA A 196 19.80 -9.04 10.76
N PHE A 197 20.58 -8.97 9.70
CA PHE A 197 20.63 -7.82 8.78
C PHE A 197 20.90 -8.29 7.35
N LYS A 198 20.52 -7.45 6.38
CA LYS A 198 20.79 -7.65 4.96
C LYS A 198 20.91 -6.31 4.26
N LEU A 199 21.95 -6.12 3.46
CA LEU A 199 22.02 -4.99 2.51
C LEU A 199 21.24 -5.35 1.25
N GLN A 200 20.46 -4.40 0.72
CA GLN A 200 19.46 -4.68 -0.30
C GLN A 200 19.82 -4.10 -1.66
N SER A 201 20.15 -2.80 -1.70
CA SER A 201 20.34 -2.10 -2.98
C SER A 201 21.18 -0.84 -2.83
N ILE A 202 21.65 -0.36 -3.98
CA ILE A 202 22.38 0.90 -4.14
C ILE A 202 21.52 1.79 -5.04
N ALA A 203 21.40 3.07 -4.69
CA ALA A 203 20.70 4.06 -5.47
C ALA A 203 21.42 5.41 -5.44
N GLY A 204 21.14 6.28 -6.41
CA GLY A 204 21.50 7.69 -6.33
C GLY A 204 20.46 8.47 -5.52
N ALA A 205 20.89 9.44 -4.73
CA ALA A 205 20.01 10.36 -4.02
C ALA A 205 20.64 11.76 -3.97
N TYR A 206 19.89 12.78 -4.37
CA TYR A 206 20.37 14.15 -4.24
C TYR A 206 20.38 14.59 -2.79
N TRP A 207 21.46 15.27 -2.37
CA TRP A 207 21.54 15.83 -1.03
C TRP A 207 20.33 16.72 -0.75
N ARG A 208 19.62 16.44 0.37
CA ARG A 208 18.37 17.12 0.78
C ARG A 208 17.22 17.00 -0.23
N GLY A 209 17.27 16.04 -1.14
CA GLY A 209 16.23 15.85 -2.15
C GLY A 209 16.17 16.92 -3.25
N ASP A 210 17.11 17.85 -3.29
CA ASP A 210 17.18 18.90 -4.30
C ASP A 210 18.13 18.47 -5.44
N GLU A 211 17.62 18.39 -6.66
CA GLU A 211 18.36 18.00 -7.87
C GLU A 211 19.54 18.95 -8.22
N LYS A 212 19.56 20.16 -7.64
CA LYS A 212 20.66 21.12 -7.78
C LYS A 212 21.86 20.78 -6.91
N ASN A 213 21.67 19.96 -5.88
CA ASN A 213 22.71 19.52 -4.99
C ASN A 213 23.46 18.30 -5.54
N LYS A 214 24.59 17.96 -4.91
CA LYS A 214 25.38 16.79 -5.29
C LYS A 214 24.56 15.51 -5.17
N MET A 215 24.64 14.66 -6.19
CA MET A 215 24.11 13.30 -6.12
C MET A 215 25.05 12.44 -5.26
N LEU A 216 24.51 11.86 -4.20
CA LEU A 216 25.15 10.93 -3.29
C LEU A 216 24.79 9.49 -3.67
N GLN A 217 25.58 8.54 -3.20
CA GLN A 217 25.24 7.14 -3.29
C GLN A 217 24.53 6.70 -2.00
N ARG A 218 23.37 6.08 -2.14
CA ARG A 218 22.55 5.59 -1.02
C ARG A 218 22.58 4.06 -1.00
N ILE A 219 23.00 3.50 0.13
CA ILE A 219 22.92 2.06 0.36
C ILE A 219 21.74 1.77 1.28
N TYR A 220 20.82 0.93 0.82
CA TYR A 220 19.69 0.43 1.60
C TYR A 220 20.01 -0.89 2.27
N GLY A 221 19.55 -1.04 3.50
CA GLY A 221 19.60 -2.29 4.24
C GLY A 221 18.36 -2.50 5.09
N THR A 222 18.24 -3.70 5.64
CA THR A 222 17.20 -4.04 6.61
C THR A 222 17.78 -4.82 7.77
N ALA A 223 17.13 -4.74 8.93
CA ALA A 223 17.50 -5.51 10.12
C ALA A 223 16.25 -5.93 10.89
N PHE A 224 16.35 -7.11 11.51
CA PHE A 224 15.27 -7.75 12.26
C PHE A 224 15.80 -8.33 13.60
N PRO A 225 14.91 -8.53 14.59
CA PRO A 225 15.28 -9.14 15.87
C PRO A 225 15.86 -10.55 15.77
N SER A 226 15.40 -11.34 14.78
CA SER A 226 15.82 -12.71 14.56
C SER A 226 16.13 -12.99 13.08
N LYS A 227 16.88 -14.08 12.85
CA LYS A 227 17.17 -14.55 11.49
C LYS A 227 15.91 -15.07 10.82
N GLU A 228 15.05 -15.72 11.57
CA GLU A 228 13.78 -16.27 11.09
C GLU A 228 12.88 -15.15 10.51
N GLU A 229 12.79 -14.01 11.21
CA GLU A 229 12.02 -12.85 10.74
C GLU A 229 12.67 -12.20 9.50
N LEU A 230 14.00 -12.10 9.47
CA LEU A 230 14.73 -11.62 8.30
C LEU A 230 14.51 -12.53 7.09
N ASP A 231 14.64 -13.84 7.26
CA ASP A 231 14.46 -14.81 6.18
C ASP A 231 13.00 -14.80 5.66
N ALA A 232 12.02 -14.67 6.55
CA ALA A 232 10.61 -14.49 6.17
C ALA A 232 10.38 -13.20 5.36
N TYR A 233 10.98 -12.09 5.79
CA TYR A 233 10.91 -10.82 5.06
C TYR A 233 11.57 -10.90 3.68
N LEU A 234 12.76 -11.50 3.58
CA LEU A 234 13.45 -11.67 2.30
C LEU A 234 12.66 -12.58 1.35
N HIS A 235 12.07 -13.66 1.87
CA HIS A 235 11.19 -14.52 1.08
C HIS A 235 9.94 -13.76 0.58
N MET A 236 9.33 -12.92 1.44
CA MET A 236 8.22 -12.06 1.03
C MET A 236 8.64 -11.11 -0.11
N LEU A 237 9.84 -10.53 -0.06
CA LEU A 237 10.34 -9.65 -1.13
C LEU A 237 10.58 -10.41 -2.45
N GLU A 238 11.13 -11.64 -2.39
CA GLU A 238 11.30 -12.49 -3.56
C GLU A 238 9.95 -12.87 -4.18
N GLU A 239 8.97 -13.24 -3.36
CA GLU A 239 7.61 -13.51 -3.82
C GLU A 239 6.96 -12.25 -4.41
N ALA A 240 7.15 -11.07 -3.80
CA ALA A 240 6.67 -9.81 -4.34
C ALA A 240 7.25 -9.51 -5.73
N ALA A 241 8.57 -9.69 -5.89
CA ALA A 241 9.24 -9.49 -7.18
C ALA A 241 8.77 -10.51 -8.24
N ARG A 242 8.52 -11.75 -7.83
CA ARG A 242 7.99 -12.81 -8.72
C ARG A 242 6.57 -12.51 -9.18
N ARG A 243 5.76 -11.88 -8.33
CA ARG A 243 4.34 -11.55 -8.58
C ARG A 243 4.11 -10.17 -9.15
N ASP A 244 5.17 -9.37 -9.33
CA ASP A 244 5.05 -7.98 -9.82
C ASP A 244 4.13 -7.88 -11.03
N HIS A 245 3.06 -7.09 -10.90
CA HIS A 245 2.03 -6.96 -11.93
C HIS A 245 2.56 -6.41 -13.26
N ARG A 246 3.67 -5.64 -13.25
CA ARG A 246 4.30 -5.12 -14.45
C ARG A 246 4.97 -6.24 -15.25
N LYS A 247 5.63 -7.17 -14.53
CA LYS A 247 6.25 -8.36 -15.12
C LYS A 247 5.18 -9.33 -15.63
N LEU A 248 4.26 -9.73 -14.76
CA LEU A 248 3.20 -10.66 -15.12
C LEU A 248 2.24 -10.07 -16.17
N GLY A 249 1.96 -8.77 -16.10
CA GLY A 249 1.14 -8.08 -17.09
C GLY A 249 1.73 -8.16 -18.49
N LYS A 250 3.07 -8.05 -18.61
CA LYS A 250 3.78 -8.23 -19.88
C LYS A 250 3.80 -9.70 -20.32
N GLU A 251 4.11 -10.65 -19.40
CA GLU A 251 4.17 -12.08 -19.70
C GLU A 251 2.82 -12.66 -20.15
N LEU A 252 1.72 -12.16 -19.58
CA LEU A 252 0.34 -12.58 -19.86
C LEU A 252 -0.36 -11.71 -20.90
N ASP A 253 0.33 -10.74 -21.47
CA ASP A 253 -0.19 -9.80 -22.49
C ASP A 253 -1.46 -9.07 -22.02
N LEU A 254 -1.39 -8.44 -20.80
CA LEU A 254 -2.54 -7.78 -20.20
C LEU A 254 -2.58 -6.27 -20.48
N PHE A 255 -1.44 -5.60 -20.34
CA PHE A 255 -1.32 -4.15 -20.52
C PHE A 255 0.11 -3.71 -20.78
N SER A 256 0.27 -2.47 -21.24
CA SER A 256 1.56 -1.78 -21.33
C SER A 256 1.45 -0.31 -20.90
N ILE A 257 2.57 0.27 -20.49
CA ILE A 257 2.78 1.71 -20.34
C ILE A 257 3.80 2.13 -21.40
N MET A 258 3.45 3.07 -22.26
CA MET A 258 4.26 3.48 -23.39
C MET A 258 4.88 4.87 -23.18
N GLU A 259 5.92 5.21 -23.94
CA GLU A 259 6.60 6.51 -23.87
C GLU A 259 5.68 7.67 -24.25
N GLU A 260 4.72 7.43 -25.14
CA GLU A 260 3.73 8.42 -25.56
C GLU A 260 2.74 8.81 -24.45
N GLY A 261 2.64 7.99 -23.40
CA GLY A 261 1.71 8.20 -22.28
C GLY A 261 2.26 7.69 -20.95
N PRO A 262 3.29 8.35 -20.36
CA PRO A 262 3.78 7.92 -19.06
C PRO A 262 2.70 8.04 -17.97
N GLY A 263 2.36 6.90 -17.35
CA GLY A 263 1.28 6.82 -16.37
C GLY A 263 -0.12 6.63 -16.96
N PHE A 264 -0.23 6.39 -18.27
CA PHE A 264 -1.48 6.06 -18.95
C PHE A 264 -1.44 4.59 -19.37
N PRO A 265 -2.23 3.70 -18.78
CA PRO A 265 -2.20 2.28 -19.12
C PRO A 265 -2.92 2.00 -20.45
N PHE A 266 -2.28 1.20 -21.32
CA PHE A 266 -2.85 0.66 -22.53
C PHE A 266 -3.23 -0.80 -22.27
N PHE A 267 -4.53 -1.11 -22.23
CA PHE A 267 -4.99 -2.47 -22.03
C PHE A 267 -5.00 -3.27 -23.32
N HIS A 268 -4.40 -4.46 -23.29
CA HIS A 268 -4.43 -5.42 -24.38
C HIS A 268 -5.72 -6.27 -24.33
N PRO A 269 -6.02 -7.06 -25.36
CA PRO A 269 -7.26 -7.86 -25.38
C PRO A 269 -7.45 -8.75 -24.13
N ASN A 270 -6.39 -9.40 -23.65
CA ASN A 270 -6.45 -10.22 -22.44
C ASN A 270 -6.75 -9.40 -21.18
N GLY A 271 -6.14 -8.22 -21.06
CA GLY A 271 -6.41 -7.31 -19.95
C GLY A 271 -7.83 -6.73 -20.00
N MET A 272 -8.36 -6.51 -21.20
CA MET A 272 -9.75 -6.06 -21.39
C MET A 272 -10.77 -7.11 -20.96
N VAL A 273 -10.46 -8.40 -21.08
CA VAL A 273 -11.33 -9.45 -20.55
C VAL A 273 -11.47 -9.29 -19.03
N ILE A 274 -10.35 -9.23 -18.32
CA ILE A 274 -10.36 -9.07 -16.84
C ILE A 274 -11.12 -7.80 -16.45
N ARG A 275 -10.82 -6.69 -17.14
CA ARG A 275 -11.47 -5.40 -16.89
C ARG A 275 -12.99 -5.46 -17.08
N ASN A 276 -13.45 -6.10 -18.13
CA ASN A 276 -14.87 -6.22 -18.42
C ASN A 276 -15.58 -7.14 -17.42
N GLU A 277 -14.96 -8.25 -17.00
CA GLU A 277 -15.52 -9.12 -15.97
C GLU A 277 -15.67 -8.39 -14.61
N LEU A 278 -14.68 -7.57 -14.24
CA LEU A 278 -14.79 -6.72 -13.02
C LEU A 278 -15.92 -5.69 -13.14
N ILE A 279 -16.08 -5.06 -14.31
CA ILE A 279 -17.17 -4.12 -14.57
C ILE A 279 -18.53 -4.82 -14.54
N ASN A 280 -18.65 -6.02 -15.13
CA ASN A 280 -19.87 -6.80 -15.14
C ASN A 280 -20.26 -7.23 -13.71
N TYR A 281 -19.29 -7.67 -12.93
CA TYR A 281 -19.50 -8.03 -11.53
C TYR A 281 -19.91 -6.81 -10.69
N TRP A 282 -19.24 -5.66 -10.89
CA TRP A 282 -19.62 -4.40 -10.25
C TRP A 282 -21.07 -4.04 -10.54
N ARG A 283 -21.51 -4.11 -11.81
CA ARG A 283 -22.91 -3.84 -12.20
C ARG A 283 -23.89 -4.82 -11.58
N GLU A 284 -23.55 -6.10 -11.53
CA GLU A 284 -24.36 -7.15 -10.91
C GLU A 284 -24.61 -6.83 -9.44
N VAL A 285 -23.54 -6.60 -8.66
CA VAL A 285 -23.64 -6.31 -7.23
C VAL A 285 -24.38 -4.99 -7.00
N HIS A 286 -24.00 -3.92 -7.69
CA HIS A 286 -24.61 -2.60 -7.51
C HIS A 286 -26.10 -2.60 -7.78
N ARG A 287 -26.56 -3.33 -8.81
CA ARG A 287 -27.98 -3.48 -9.09
C ARG A 287 -28.71 -4.15 -7.92
N ARG A 288 -28.13 -5.16 -7.29
CA ARG A 288 -28.72 -5.84 -6.12
C ARG A 288 -28.83 -4.92 -4.91
N TYR A 289 -27.89 -4.01 -4.75
CA TYR A 289 -27.89 -2.99 -3.69
C TYR A 289 -28.67 -1.73 -4.05
N GLY A 290 -29.37 -1.70 -5.18
CA GLY A 290 -30.26 -0.60 -5.57
C GLY A 290 -29.56 0.63 -6.13
N TYR A 291 -28.33 0.50 -6.64
CA TYR A 291 -27.64 1.59 -7.33
C TYR A 291 -28.13 1.78 -8.77
N GLN A 292 -28.18 3.01 -9.20
CA GLN A 292 -28.45 3.43 -10.57
C GLN A 292 -27.16 3.93 -11.21
N GLU A 293 -26.81 3.39 -12.39
CA GLU A 293 -25.60 3.79 -13.11
C GLU A 293 -25.86 5.13 -13.82
N ILE A 294 -24.98 6.12 -13.59
CA ILE A 294 -24.95 7.41 -14.26
C ILE A 294 -23.65 7.58 -15.03
N LYS A 295 -23.56 8.62 -15.86
CA LYS A 295 -22.34 9.02 -16.54
C LYS A 295 -22.22 10.52 -16.64
N THR A 296 -21.06 11.08 -16.25
CA THR A 296 -20.76 12.49 -16.33
C THR A 296 -19.66 12.77 -17.38
N PRO A 297 -19.66 13.98 -18.01
CA PRO A 297 -18.63 14.37 -18.98
C PRO A 297 -17.23 14.42 -18.36
N MET A 298 -16.21 14.21 -19.20
CA MET A 298 -14.80 14.26 -18.77
C MET A 298 -14.28 15.69 -18.65
N ILE A 299 -14.71 16.60 -19.52
CA ILE A 299 -14.25 17.98 -19.58
C ILE A 299 -15.38 18.89 -19.11
N LEU A 300 -15.12 19.67 -18.06
CA LEU A 300 -16.10 20.55 -17.43
C LEU A 300 -15.46 21.91 -17.13
N SER A 301 -16.28 22.97 -17.15
CA SER A 301 -15.81 24.35 -16.99
C SER A 301 -15.20 24.60 -15.60
N ARG A 302 -14.25 25.50 -15.53
CA ARG A 302 -13.58 25.97 -14.29
C ARG A 302 -14.58 26.34 -13.19
N LYS A 303 -15.69 27.00 -13.53
CA LYS A 303 -16.71 27.41 -12.58
C LYS A 303 -17.24 26.28 -11.70
N LEU A 304 -17.35 25.06 -12.26
CA LEU A 304 -17.76 23.87 -11.50
C LEU A 304 -16.73 23.51 -10.42
N TRP A 305 -15.46 23.62 -10.77
CA TRP A 305 -14.35 23.28 -9.89
C TRP A 305 -14.12 24.33 -8.80
N GLU A 306 -14.38 25.60 -9.10
CA GLU A 306 -14.42 26.68 -8.10
C GLU A 306 -15.58 26.47 -7.11
N THR A 307 -16.79 26.16 -7.60
CA THR A 307 -17.94 25.87 -6.74
C THR A 307 -17.67 24.72 -5.78
N SER A 308 -17.02 23.65 -6.23
CA SER A 308 -16.70 22.48 -5.41
C SER A 308 -15.47 22.65 -4.51
N GLY A 309 -14.67 23.73 -4.69
CA GLY A 309 -13.41 23.95 -3.97
C GLY A 309 -12.21 23.17 -4.53
N HIS A 310 -12.39 22.34 -5.55
CA HIS A 310 -11.27 21.60 -6.14
C HIS A 310 -10.26 22.52 -6.83
N TRP A 311 -10.67 23.68 -7.32
CA TRP A 311 -9.77 24.65 -7.95
C TRP A 311 -8.79 25.24 -6.95
N ASP A 312 -9.19 25.41 -5.69
CA ASP A 312 -8.36 26.01 -4.63
C ASP A 312 -7.47 24.95 -3.94
N HIS A 313 -8.03 23.75 -3.67
CA HIS A 313 -7.34 22.71 -2.87
C HIS A 313 -6.70 21.58 -3.68
N TYR A 314 -6.97 21.49 -4.99
CA TYR A 314 -6.54 20.35 -5.81
C TYR A 314 -5.96 20.72 -7.19
N ARG A 315 -5.73 22.02 -7.42
CA ARG A 315 -5.35 22.60 -8.73
C ARG A 315 -4.09 21.98 -9.33
N GLU A 316 -3.08 21.70 -8.52
CA GLU A 316 -1.79 21.15 -8.95
C GLU A 316 -1.93 19.73 -9.56
N ASN A 317 -2.95 18.99 -9.15
CA ASN A 317 -3.25 17.67 -9.66
C ASN A 317 -4.22 17.64 -10.85
N MET A 318 -4.62 18.80 -11.39
CA MET A 318 -5.61 18.90 -12.46
C MET A 318 -4.95 19.18 -13.81
N TYR A 319 -5.43 18.49 -14.86
CA TYR A 319 -5.17 18.88 -16.24
C TYR A 319 -6.17 19.94 -16.68
N VAL A 320 -5.67 21.09 -17.13
CA VAL A 320 -6.47 22.24 -17.55
C VAL A 320 -6.25 22.53 -19.02
N THR A 321 -7.29 22.94 -19.70
CA THR A 321 -7.27 23.37 -21.10
C THR A 321 -8.13 24.61 -21.27
N GLU A 322 -7.90 25.37 -22.32
CA GLU A 322 -8.68 26.53 -22.70
C GLU A 322 -9.56 26.19 -23.91
N ILE A 323 -10.85 26.51 -23.85
CA ILE A 323 -11.82 26.33 -24.92
C ILE A 323 -12.61 27.64 -25.03
N ASP A 324 -12.62 28.26 -26.21
CA ASP A 324 -13.33 29.52 -26.49
C ASP A 324 -12.99 30.67 -25.51
N ASN A 325 -11.73 30.78 -25.10
CA ASN A 325 -11.19 31.71 -24.13
C ASN A 325 -11.74 31.53 -22.68
N GLU A 326 -12.21 30.33 -22.37
CA GLU A 326 -12.63 29.94 -21.02
C GLU A 326 -11.82 28.72 -20.55
N ASP A 327 -11.49 28.70 -19.25
CA ASP A 327 -10.79 27.57 -18.64
C ASP A 327 -11.72 26.37 -18.44
N TYR A 328 -11.25 25.20 -18.83
CA TYR A 328 -11.87 23.90 -18.58
C TYR A 328 -10.86 22.97 -17.90
N ALA A 329 -11.34 22.02 -17.14
CA ALA A 329 -10.50 20.96 -16.61
C ALA A 329 -11.02 19.58 -17.01
N ILE A 330 -10.08 18.66 -17.21
CA ILE A 330 -10.37 17.22 -17.28
C ILE A 330 -10.63 16.78 -15.84
N LYS A 331 -11.77 16.14 -15.59
CA LYS A 331 -12.23 15.84 -14.24
C LYS A 331 -11.20 14.99 -13.45
N PRO A 332 -10.74 15.47 -12.27
CA PRO A 332 -9.94 14.67 -11.35
C PRO A 332 -10.79 13.80 -10.41
N MET A 333 -12.09 14.11 -10.31
CA MET A 333 -13.10 13.47 -9.47
C MET A 333 -14.47 13.51 -10.14
N ASN A 334 -15.38 12.64 -9.72
CA ASN A 334 -16.73 12.51 -10.33
C ASN A 334 -17.81 13.29 -9.58
N CYS A 335 -17.60 13.59 -8.30
CA CYS A 335 -18.59 14.17 -7.41
C CYS A 335 -19.27 15.44 -7.91
N PRO A 336 -18.59 16.47 -8.46
CA PRO A 336 -19.29 17.66 -8.94
C PRO A 336 -20.24 17.38 -10.10
N GLY A 337 -19.85 16.47 -11.00
CA GLY A 337 -20.71 16.00 -12.09
C GLY A 337 -21.95 15.26 -11.58
N GLY A 338 -21.78 14.36 -10.61
CA GLY A 338 -22.87 13.63 -9.97
C GLY A 338 -23.90 14.55 -9.29
N MET A 339 -23.42 15.60 -8.62
CA MET A 339 -24.30 16.61 -8.03
C MET A 339 -25.10 17.40 -9.07
N LEU A 340 -24.52 17.69 -10.23
CA LEU A 340 -25.26 18.31 -11.33
C LEU A 340 -26.36 17.36 -11.84
N VAL A 341 -26.10 16.06 -11.92
CA VAL A 341 -27.13 15.06 -12.31
C VAL A 341 -28.26 15.08 -11.28
N TYR A 342 -27.94 15.04 -9.97
CA TYR A 342 -28.97 15.15 -8.93
C TYR A 342 -29.84 16.41 -9.10
N LYS A 343 -29.24 17.57 -9.40
CA LYS A 343 -29.98 18.86 -9.58
C LYS A 343 -30.90 18.91 -10.79
N THR A 344 -30.83 17.96 -11.72
CA THR A 344 -31.70 17.99 -12.92
C THR A 344 -33.17 17.82 -12.61
N HIS A 345 -33.51 17.27 -11.44
CA HIS A 345 -34.88 17.01 -11.03
C HIS A 345 -35.11 17.42 -9.58
N PRO A 346 -36.33 17.82 -9.18
CA PRO A 346 -36.71 17.96 -7.79
C PRO A 346 -36.88 16.59 -7.16
N HIS A 347 -36.42 16.43 -5.92
CA HIS A 347 -36.50 15.18 -5.18
C HIS A 347 -37.39 15.29 -3.94
N SER A 348 -38.03 14.20 -3.56
CA SER A 348 -38.82 14.02 -2.34
C SER A 348 -38.07 13.14 -1.33
N TYR A 349 -38.32 13.33 -0.04
CA TYR A 349 -37.80 12.46 1.03
C TYR A 349 -38.15 10.97 0.81
N ARG A 350 -39.20 10.66 0.06
CA ARG A 350 -39.63 9.27 -0.26
C ARG A 350 -38.72 8.59 -1.26
N GLU A 351 -37.94 9.35 -2.03
CA GLU A 351 -36.99 8.83 -3.01
C GLU A 351 -35.63 8.54 -2.40
N LEU A 352 -35.36 9.12 -1.21
CA LEU A 352 -34.08 8.97 -0.54
C LEU A 352 -33.99 7.66 0.26
N PRO A 353 -32.86 6.96 0.24
CA PRO A 353 -31.59 7.38 -0.35
C PRO A 353 -31.52 7.13 -1.87
N ILE A 354 -30.95 8.09 -2.62
CA ILE A 354 -30.61 7.95 -4.04
C ILE A 354 -29.16 7.49 -4.15
N ARG A 355 -28.94 6.34 -4.75
CA ARG A 355 -27.61 5.73 -4.92
C ARG A 355 -27.19 5.79 -6.38
N ALA A 356 -26.38 6.82 -6.74
CA ALA A 356 -25.90 7.03 -8.10
C ALA A 356 -24.47 6.47 -8.24
N GLY A 357 -24.30 5.39 -9.01
CA GLY A 357 -23.00 4.77 -9.30
C GLY A 357 -22.44 5.23 -10.63
N GLU A 358 -21.13 5.47 -10.73
CA GLU A 358 -20.46 5.84 -11.96
C GLU A 358 -19.12 5.10 -12.10
N LEU A 359 -18.94 4.40 -13.23
CA LEU A 359 -17.61 4.00 -13.68
C LEU A 359 -16.96 5.22 -14.34
N GLY A 360 -16.41 6.09 -13.50
CA GLY A 360 -15.96 7.42 -13.88
C GLY A 360 -14.49 7.44 -14.26
N LEU A 361 -14.19 7.74 -15.53
CA LEU A 361 -12.83 7.95 -15.99
C LEU A 361 -12.34 9.31 -15.51
N VAL A 362 -11.27 9.32 -14.73
CA VAL A 362 -10.66 10.54 -14.15
C VAL A 362 -9.17 10.62 -14.49
N HIS A 363 -8.65 11.85 -14.44
CA HIS A 363 -7.24 12.11 -14.72
C HIS A 363 -6.64 12.94 -13.59
N ARG A 364 -5.46 12.53 -13.13
CA ARG A 364 -4.71 13.26 -12.08
C ARG A 364 -3.27 13.42 -12.51
N HIS A 365 -2.74 14.64 -12.35
CA HIS A 365 -1.35 14.94 -12.64
C HIS A 365 -0.47 14.41 -11.50
N GLU A 366 -0.20 13.10 -11.52
CA GLU A 366 0.74 12.47 -10.60
C GLU A 366 2.18 12.78 -11.02
N LEU A 367 3.06 13.05 -10.06
CA LEU A 367 4.48 13.27 -10.32
C LEU A 367 5.14 12.02 -10.94
N SER A 368 6.06 12.21 -11.88
CA SER A 368 6.70 11.09 -12.60
C SER A 368 7.39 10.10 -11.67
N GLY A 369 8.03 10.55 -10.59
CA GLY A 369 8.68 9.69 -9.61
C GLY A 369 7.73 8.86 -8.73
N ALA A 370 6.43 9.19 -8.73
CA ALA A 370 5.43 8.46 -7.96
C ALA A 370 4.72 7.37 -8.79
N LEU A 371 4.88 7.36 -10.13
CA LEU A 371 4.20 6.41 -11.01
C LEU A 371 4.69 4.98 -10.78
N HIS A 372 3.74 4.03 -10.70
CA HIS A 372 4.07 2.64 -10.43
C HIS A 372 3.09 1.67 -11.09
N GLY A 373 3.38 1.24 -12.32
CA GLY A 373 2.54 0.29 -13.08
C GLY A 373 1.07 0.69 -13.08
N LEU A 374 0.17 -0.23 -12.66
CA LEU A 374 -1.26 0.04 -12.48
C LEU A 374 -1.61 0.60 -11.08
N PHE A 375 -0.69 0.58 -10.11
CA PHE A 375 -0.97 1.04 -8.76
C PHE A 375 -1.04 2.56 -8.64
N ARG A 376 -0.25 3.29 -9.43
CA ARG A 376 -0.30 4.74 -9.49
C ARG A 376 -0.15 5.23 -10.92
N VAL A 377 -1.26 5.69 -11.47
CA VAL A 377 -1.44 6.08 -12.86
C VAL A 377 -2.02 7.49 -12.96
N ARG A 378 -1.94 8.10 -14.15
CA ARG A 378 -2.50 9.43 -14.43
C ARG A 378 -3.90 9.39 -15.02
N CYS A 379 -4.33 8.25 -15.50
CA CYS A 379 -5.67 8.01 -16.05
C CYS A 379 -6.21 6.70 -15.49
N PHE A 380 -7.37 6.74 -14.84
CA PHE A 380 -7.97 5.57 -14.21
C PHE A 380 -9.48 5.68 -14.09
N THR A 381 -10.13 4.53 -14.01
CA THR A 381 -11.58 4.43 -13.84
C THR A 381 -11.91 4.16 -12.38
N GLN A 382 -12.52 5.15 -11.71
CA GLN A 382 -13.08 4.92 -10.37
C GLN A 382 -14.41 4.20 -10.47
N ASP A 383 -14.63 3.23 -9.61
CA ASP A 383 -15.92 2.58 -9.36
C ASP A 383 -16.73 3.38 -8.34
N ASP A 384 -16.93 4.64 -8.66
CA ASP A 384 -17.44 5.66 -7.78
C ASP A 384 -18.95 5.55 -7.56
N ALA A 385 -19.43 5.99 -6.41
CA ALA A 385 -20.84 6.28 -6.22
C ALA A 385 -21.07 7.38 -5.19
N HIS A 386 -22.16 8.09 -5.41
CA HIS A 386 -22.65 9.16 -4.57
C HIS A 386 -24.03 8.78 -4.05
N ILE A 387 -24.18 8.73 -2.73
CA ILE A 387 -25.44 8.42 -2.06
C ILE A 387 -25.99 9.69 -1.44
N PHE A 388 -27.10 10.16 -1.95
CA PHE A 388 -27.81 11.33 -1.41
C PHE A 388 -28.89 10.85 -0.47
N MET A 389 -28.91 11.35 0.78
CA MET A 389 -29.77 10.80 1.82
C MET A 389 -30.20 11.85 2.85
N MET A 390 -31.19 11.49 3.65
CA MET A 390 -31.55 12.26 4.85
C MET A 390 -30.52 12.02 5.97
N PRO A 391 -30.31 12.96 6.89
CA PRO A 391 -29.45 12.77 8.05
C PRO A 391 -29.78 11.52 8.87
N SER A 392 -31.07 11.17 8.98
CA SER A 392 -31.53 9.96 9.70
C SER A 392 -31.13 8.63 9.05
N GLN A 393 -30.69 8.65 7.79
CA GLN A 393 -30.31 7.45 7.02
C GLN A 393 -28.80 7.17 7.02
N ILE A 394 -27.97 8.08 7.59
CA ILE A 394 -26.49 8.01 7.54
C ILE A 394 -25.99 6.66 8.03
N LYS A 395 -26.40 6.24 9.22
CA LYS A 395 -25.93 5.00 9.84
C LYS A 395 -26.26 3.77 8.98
N ASP A 396 -27.51 3.66 8.55
CA ASP A 396 -27.97 2.50 7.76
C ASP A 396 -27.26 2.42 6.41
N GLU A 397 -27.02 3.56 5.76
CA GLU A 397 -26.33 3.60 4.47
C GLU A 397 -24.84 3.28 4.59
N ILE A 398 -24.15 3.77 5.64
CA ILE A 398 -22.75 3.38 5.90
C ILE A 398 -22.67 1.87 6.10
N GLN A 399 -23.54 1.28 6.92
CA GLN A 399 -23.56 -0.16 7.15
C GLN A 399 -23.91 -0.97 5.89
N ASN A 400 -24.79 -0.46 5.03
CA ASN A 400 -25.09 -1.08 3.75
C ASN A 400 -23.86 -1.07 2.82
N VAL A 401 -23.10 0.00 2.81
CA VAL A 401 -21.86 0.08 2.03
C VAL A 401 -20.80 -0.89 2.59
N ILE A 402 -20.66 -1.00 3.91
CA ILE A 402 -19.73 -1.98 4.52
C ILE A 402 -20.11 -3.41 4.11
N ARG A 403 -21.42 -3.79 4.16
CA ARG A 403 -21.87 -5.12 3.70
C ARG A 403 -21.55 -5.37 2.22
N LEU A 404 -21.71 -4.34 1.38
CA LEU A 404 -21.32 -4.45 -0.04
C LEU A 404 -19.82 -4.69 -0.19
N PHE A 405 -18.98 -4.04 0.62
CA PHE A 405 -17.52 -4.24 0.61
C PHE A 405 -17.17 -5.67 1.05
N ASP A 406 -17.77 -6.16 2.13
CA ASP A 406 -17.59 -7.53 2.61
C ASP A 406 -17.89 -8.56 1.51
N GLU A 407 -19.02 -8.42 0.83
CA GLU A 407 -19.40 -9.31 -0.26
C GLU A 407 -18.40 -9.28 -1.41
N VAL A 408 -18.02 -8.08 -1.83
CA VAL A 408 -17.10 -7.92 -2.97
C VAL A 408 -15.73 -8.48 -2.63
N TYR A 409 -15.15 -8.12 -1.48
CA TYR A 409 -13.80 -8.59 -1.12
C TYR A 409 -13.76 -10.09 -0.84
N ALA A 410 -14.82 -10.65 -0.27
CA ALA A 410 -14.93 -12.10 -0.07
C ALA A 410 -14.90 -12.88 -1.40
N THR A 411 -15.52 -12.35 -2.47
CA THR A 411 -15.49 -12.97 -3.81
C THR A 411 -14.07 -13.11 -4.37
N PHE A 412 -13.17 -12.18 -4.03
CA PHE A 412 -11.75 -12.25 -4.44
C PHE A 412 -10.84 -12.90 -3.41
N GLY A 413 -11.38 -13.35 -2.27
CA GLY A 413 -10.62 -13.93 -1.16
C GLY A 413 -9.70 -12.91 -0.46
N LEU A 414 -10.01 -11.63 -0.55
CA LEU A 414 -9.23 -10.54 0.03
C LEU A 414 -9.73 -10.19 1.44
N LYS A 415 -8.80 -10.10 2.38
CA LYS A 415 -9.05 -9.57 3.73
C LYS A 415 -8.74 -8.08 3.77
N TYR A 416 -9.29 -7.37 4.73
CA TYR A 416 -9.02 -5.95 4.93
C TYR A 416 -8.94 -5.57 6.41
N HIS A 417 -8.36 -4.41 6.69
CA HIS A 417 -8.54 -3.65 7.92
C HIS A 417 -9.07 -2.25 7.57
N ALA A 418 -9.72 -1.61 8.53
CA ALA A 418 -10.32 -0.29 8.35
C ALA A 418 -9.57 0.77 9.14
N GLU A 419 -9.50 1.99 8.58
CA GLU A 419 -8.95 3.17 9.22
C GLU A 419 -9.96 4.31 9.19
N LEU A 420 -10.15 4.99 10.33
CA LEU A 420 -10.96 6.22 10.40
C LEU A 420 -10.03 7.42 10.28
N SER A 421 -10.06 8.08 9.13
CA SER A 421 -9.24 9.25 8.83
C SER A 421 -9.97 10.53 9.22
N THR A 422 -9.33 11.35 10.08
CA THR A 422 -9.90 12.55 10.65
C THR A 422 -9.48 13.82 9.91
N ARG A 423 -9.82 14.99 10.45
CA ARG A 423 -9.67 16.30 9.82
C ARG A 423 -8.22 16.65 9.48
N PRO A 424 -7.86 16.96 8.21
CA PRO A 424 -6.55 17.48 7.84
C PRO A 424 -6.43 18.99 8.15
N GLU A 425 -5.20 19.51 8.17
CA GLU A 425 -4.93 20.96 8.39
C GLU A 425 -5.58 21.83 7.32
N ASP A 426 -5.42 21.45 6.04
CA ASP A 426 -6.10 22.13 4.91
C ASP A 426 -7.46 21.48 4.66
N SER A 427 -8.51 22.06 5.26
CA SER A 427 -9.87 21.53 5.17
C SER A 427 -10.93 22.62 5.18
N MET A 428 -12.04 22.35 4.50
CA MET A 428 -13.24 23.18 4.51
C MET A 428 -14.11 22.89 5.75
N GLY A 429 -15.00 23.84 6.07
CA GLY A 429 -16.01 23.70 7.12
C GLY A 429 -15.49 23.99 8.53
N ASP A 430 -16.40 24.05 9.46
CA ASP A 430 -16.13 24.32 10.88
C ASP A 430 -15.83 23.04 11.69
N ALA A 431 -15.40 23.23 12.93
CA ALA A 431 -15.04 22.11 13.81
C ALA A 431 -16.26 21.27 14.20
N GLU A 432 -17.44 21.88 14.36
CA GLU A 432 -18.68 21.21 14.77
C GLU A 432 -19.18 20.24 13.68
N THR A 433 -19.13 20.67 12.41
CA THR A 433 -19.47 19.83 11.25
C THR A 433 -18.54 18.62 11.16
N TRP A 434 -17.23 18.85 11.36
CA TRP A 434 -16.23 17.77 11.35
C TRP A 434 -16.42 16.77 12.50
N GLU A 435 -16.69 17.27 13.72
CA GLU A 435 -16.96 16.42 14.88
C GLU A 435 -18.23 15.59 14.66
N THR A 436 -19.29 16.21 14.17
CA THR A 436 -20.57 15.52 13.86
C THR A 436 -20.38 14.41 12.83
N THR A 437 -19.70 14.69 11.72
CA THR A 437 -19.48 13.71 10.65
C THR A 437 -18.53 12.60 11.08
N THR A 438 -17.46 12.92 11.81
CA THR A 438 -16.53 11.92 12.34
C THR A 438 -17.22 10.97 13.32
N ASN A 439 -18.02 11.51 14.25
CA ASN A 439 -18.76 10.71 15.22
C ASN A 439 -19.84 9.82 14.55
N ALA A 440 -20.46 10.29 13.46
CA ALA A 440 -21.41 9.49 12.70
C ALA A 440 -20.74 8.27 12.03
N LEU A 441 -19.56 8.45 11.41
CA LEU A 441 -18.77 7.34 10.87
C LEU A 441 -18.35 6.38 11.96
N LYS A 442 -17.80 6.89 13.05
CA LYS A 442 -17.36 6.11 14.21
C LYS A 442 -18.49 5.25 14.79
N SER A 443 -19.63 5.86 15.07
CA SER A 443 -20.80 5.16 15.61
C SER A 443 -21.31 4.06 14.65
N ALA A 444 -21.32 4.33 13.32
CA ALA A 444 -21.76 3.32 12.35
C ALA A 444 -20.82 2.11 12.29
N MET A 445 -19.49 2.32 12.42
CA MET A 445 -18.49 1.25 12.48
C MET A 445 -18.60 0.43 13.77
N GLU A 446 -18.70 1.10 14.92
CA GLU A 446 -18.83 0.46 16.25
C GLU A 446 -20.13 -0.39 16.32
N ASP A 447 -21.24 0.15 15.86
CA ASP A 447 -22.53 -0.57 15.82
C ASP A 447 -22.54 -1.74 14.82
N PHE A 448 -21.72 -1.67 13.77
CA PHE A 448 -21.52 -2.78 12.84
C PHE A 448 -20.59 -3.86 13.40
N GLY A 449 -19.78 -3.53 14.41
CA GLY A 449 -18.75 -4.39 14.99
C GLY A 449 -17.48 -4.47 14.13
N LEU A 450 -17.17 -3.39 13.39
CA LEU A 450 -15.98 -3.30 12.57
C LEU A 450 -14.81 -2.80 13.42
N ASP A 451 -13.74 -3.58 13.49
CA ASP A 451 -12.47 -3.15 14.10
C ASP A 451 -11.79 -2.12 13.20
N TYR A 452 -11.30 -1.04 13.81
CA TYR A 452 -10.61 0.04 13.08
C TYR A 452 -9.51 0.70 13.92
N VAL A 453 -8.62 1.41 13.25
CA VAL A 453 -7.64 2.32 13.85
C VAL A 453 -7.95 3.76 13.43
N ILE A 454 -7.55 4.74 14.25
CA ILE A 454 -7.69 6.16 13.92
C ILE A 454 -6.43 6.60 13.18
N ASN A 455 -6.61 7.22 12.01
CA ASN A 455 -5.57 7.86 11.22
C ASN A 455 -5.80 9.38 11.26
N GLU A 456 -5.08 10.06 12.14
CA GLU A 456 -5.28 11.49 12.38
C GLU A 456 -4.78 12.33 11.20
N GLY A 457 -5.62 13.27 10.72
CA GLY A 457 -5.23 14.24 9.72
C GLY A 457 -5.25 13.76 8.26
N ASP A 458 -5.71 12.52 7.99
CA ASP A 458 -5.72 11.95 6.62
C ASP A 458 -7.10 12.00 5.93
N GLY A 459 -8.07 12.75 6.49
CA GLY A 459 -9.39 12.97 5.89
C GLY A 459 -9.32 13.71 4.55
N ALA A 460 -10.41 13.69 3.79
CA ALA A 460 -10.53 14.55 2.62
C ALA A 460 -10.73 16.00 3.05
N PHE A 461 -10.41 16.97 2.18
CA PHE A 461 -10.56 18.39 2.52
C PHE A 461 -12.01 18.81 2.83
N TYR A 462 -13.00 17.98 2.47
CA TYR A 462 -14.44 18.23 2.65
C TYR A 462 -15.12 17.28 3.65
N GLY A 463 -14.43 16.28 4.21
CA GLY A 463 -15.04 15.40 5.22
C GLY A 463 -14.16 14.23 5.66
N PRO A 464 -14.49 13.62 6.80
CA PRO A 464 -13.80 12.42 7.30
C PRO A 464 -14.11 11.20 6.42
N LYS A 465 -13.25 10.18 6.50
CA LYS A 465 -13.40 8.97 5.70
C LYS A 465 -13.05 7.70 6.47
N ILE A 466 -13.66 6.62 6.05
CA ILE A 466 -13.25 5.26 6.41
C ILE A 466 -12.49 4.69 5.22
N ASP A 467 -11.21 4.35 5.40
CA ASP A 467 -10.38 3.71 4.39
C ASP A 467 -10.27 2.22 4.66
N PHE A 468 -10.44 1.43 3.60
CA PHE A 468 -10.33 -0.03 3.63
C PHE A 468 -9.04 -0.46 2.95
N HIS A 469 -8.14 -1.03 3.73
CA HIS A 469 -6.84 -1.50 3.28
C HIS A 469 -6.88 -3.01 3.05
N LEU A 470 -6.85 -3.42 1.78
CA LEU A 470 -6.85 -4.83 1.40
C LEU A 470 -5.50 -5.46 1.67
N THR A 471 -5.50 -6.66 2.22
CA THR A 471 -4.29 -7.46 2.42
C THR A 471 -4.18 -8.52 1.33
N ASP A 472 -3.09 -8.50 0.58
CA ASP A 472 -2.82 -9.50 -0.45
C ASP A 472 -2.26 -10.82 0.11
N SER A 473 -2.10 -11.82 -0.76
CA SER A 473 -1.68 -13.18 -0.38
C SER A 473 -0.27 -13.28 0.22
N ILE A 474 0.52 -12.21 0.16
CA ILE A 474 1.86 -12.11 0.78
C ILE A 474 1.94 -11.09 1.91
N GLY A 475 0.78 -10.62 2.38
CA GLY A 475 0.66 -9.76 3.57
C GLY A 475 0.90 -8.27 3.34
N ARG A 476 0.97 -7.77 2.08
CA ARG A 476 1.05 -6.34 1.80
C ARG A 476 -0.34 -5.72 1.82
N THR A 477 -0.44 -4.47 2.22
CA THR A 477 -1.71 -3.73 2.31
C THR A 477 -1.84 -2.66 1.23
N TRP A 478 -3.07 -2.50 0.72
CA TRP A 478 -3.40 -1.60 -0.39
C TRP A 478 -4.71 -0.87 -0.09
N GLN A 479 -4.66 0.43 0.05
CA GLN A 479 -5.87 1.25 0.17
C GLN A 479 -6.69 1.16 -1.12
N CYS A 480 -7.92 0.67 -1.01
CA CYS A 480 -8.86 0.50 -2.12
C CYS A 480 -10.22 1.11 -1.81
N GLY A 481 -10.99 0.46 -0.93
CA GLY A 481 -12.30 0.96 -0.53
C GLY A 481 -12.21 2.23 0.30
N THR A 482 -13.13 3.14 0.07
CA THR A 482 -13.24 4.37 0.88
C THR A 482 -14.72 4.76 1.00
N ILE A 483 -15.13 5.20 2.19
CA ILE A 483 -16.43 5.80 2.49
C ILE A 483 -16.17 7.19 3.07
N GLN A 484 -16.66 8.22 2.43
CA GLN A 484 -16.51 9.62 2.88
C GLN A 484 -17.87 10.23 3.14
N LEU A 485 -18.08 10.79 4.32
CA LEU A 485 -19.31 11.48 4.68
C LEU A 485 -19.14 12.99 4.46
N ASP A 486 -20.03 13.56 3.67
CA ASP A 486 -19.96 14.93 3.21
C ASP A 486 -21.28 15.68 3.47
N MET A 487 -21.20 16.75 4.24
CA MET A 487 -22.28 17.72 4.48
C MET A 487 -22.02 19.07 3.79
N LEU A 488 -20.81 19.31 3.27
CA LEU A 488 -20.37 20.60 2.76
C LEU A 488 -20.67 20.80 1.28
N LEU A 489 -20.34 19.81 0.43
CA LEU A 489 -20.58 19.95 -1.01
C LEU A 489 -22.07 20.02 -1.37
N PRO A 490 -23.00 19.26 -0.73
CA PRO A 490 -24.43 19.47 -0.95
C PRO A 490 -24.89 20.89 -0.68
N GLU A 491 -24.31 21.59 0.30
CA GLU A 491 -24.59 22.99 0.57
C GLU A 491 -24.03 23.91 -0.51
N LYS A 492 -22.76 23.76 -0.88
CA LYS A 492 -22.11 24.56 -1.93
C LYS A 492 -22.81 24.46 -3.29
N PHE A 493 -23.36 23.30 -3.60
CA PHE A 493 -24.13 23.05 -4.82
C PHE A 493 -25.63 23.39 -4.70
N ASP A 494 -26.05 23.84 -3.53
CA ASP A 494 -27.48 24.13 -3.22
C ASP A 494 -28.38 22.94 -3.58
N LEU A 495 -28.01 21.72 -3.18
CA LEU A 495 -28.83 20.53 -3.35
C LEU A 495 -29.97 20.53 -2.35
N THR A 496 -31.17 20.18 -2.78
CA THR A 496 -32.35 20.11 -1.89
C THR A 496 -33.25 18.92 -2.19
N TYR A 497 -33.96 18.47 -1.18
CA TYR A 497 -35.12 17.58 -1.31
C TYR A 497 -36.32 18.17 -0.54
N THR A 498 -37.54 17.80 -0.92
CA THR A 498 -38.76 18.20 -0.21
C THR A 498 -39.00 17.19 0.91
N GLY A 499 -39.04 17.67 2.16
CA GLY A 499 -39.30 16.85 3.34
C GLY A 499 -40.77 16.48 3.50
N GLU A 500 -41.09 15.71 4.55
CA GLU A 500 -42.46 15.34 4.92
C GLU A 500 -43.29 16.56 5.31
N ASP A 501 -42.65 17.59 5.84
CA ASP A 501 -43.23 18.90 6.20
C ASP A 501 -43.52 19.78 4.99
N GLY A 502 -43.20 19.33 3.77
CA GLY A 502 -43.34 20.10 2.53
C GLY A 502 -42.30 21.19 2.32
N LEU A 503 -41.32 21.33 3.22
CA LEU A 503 -40.23 22.28 3.11
C LEU A 503 -39.02 21.69 2.40
N LYS A 504 -38.12 22.59 1.93
CA LYS A 504 -36.86 22.18 1.35
C LYS A 504 -35.81 21.89 2.44
N HIS A 505 -35.19 20.75 2.37
CA HIS A 505 -34.11 20.32 3.24
C HIS A 505 -32.85 20.01 2.47
N ARG A 506 -31.70 20.06 3.15
CA ARG A 506 -30.38 19.73 2.60
C ARG A 506 -30.11 18.24 2.74
N PRO A 507 -29.78 17.49 1.66
CA PRO A 507 -29.32 16.12 1.79
C PRO A 507 -27.90 16.08 2.34
N VAL A 508 -27.56 14.95 2.97
CA VAL A 508 -26.20 14.55 3.25
C VAL A 508 -25.72 13.61 2.14
N MET A 509 -24.44 13.59 1.87
CA MET A 509 -23.90 12.77 0.80
C MET A 509 -22.80 11.82 1.32
N ILE A 510 -22.79 10.59 0.84
CA ILE A 510 -21.66 9.68 0.94
C ILE A 510 -21.01 9.57 -0.44
N HIS A 511 -19.67 9.75 -0.47
CA HIS A 511 -18.83 9.33 -1.58
C HIS A 511 -18.23 7.98 -1.23
N ARG A 512 -18.25 7.03 -2.17
CA ARG A 512 -17.61 5.74 -1.91
C ARG A 512 -17.08 5.07 -3.17
N VAL A 513 -15.99 4.35 -3.00
CA VAL A 513 -15.41 3.44 -3.99
C VAL A 513 -15.17 2.09 -3.33
N VAL A 514 -15.33 0.98 -4.06
CA VAL A 514 -15.07 -0.39 -3.58
C VAL A 514 -13.71 -0.86 -4.06
N TYR A 515 -13.48 -0.85 -5.37
CA TYR A 515 -12.18 -1.18 -5.97
C TYR A 515 -11.14 -0.07 -5.77
N GLY A 516 -11.59 1.18 -5.57
CA GLY A 516 -10.79 2.39 -5.60
C GLY A 516 -10.57 2.86 -7.04
N SER A 517 -9.79 2.12 -7.82
CA SER A 517 -9.78 2.19 -9.28
C SER A 517 -9.67 0.80 -9.87
N ILE A 518 -10.28 0.60 -11.04
CA ILE A 518 -10.23 -0.68 -11.74
C ILE A 518 -8.79 -1.06 -12.06
N GLU A 519 -7.97 -0.10 -12.48
CA GLU A 519 -6.56 -0.29 -12.81
C GLU A 519 -5.75 -0.79 -11.62
N ARG A 520 -5.85 -0.11 -10.46
CA ARG A 520 -5.17 -0.53 -9.22
C ARG A 520 -5.66 -1.90 -8.77
N PHE A 521 -6.97 -2.15 -8.82
CA PHE A 521 -7.54 -3.42 -8.39
C PHE A 521 -7.10 -4.57 -9.29
N ILE A 522 -7.01 -4.37 -10.63
CA ILE A 522 -6.41 -5.35 -11.55
C ILE A 522 -4.96 -5.63 -11.16
N GLY A 523 -4.16 -4.60 -10.87
CA GLY A 523 -2.78 -4.77 -10.40
C GLY A 523 -2.69 -5.64 -9.13
N ILE A 524 -3.57 -5.39 -8.15
CA ILE A 524 -3.66 -6.19 -6.92
C ILE A 524 -4.04 -7.64 -7.24
N LEU A 525 -5.01 -7.88 -8.10
CA LEU A 525 -5.43 -9.22 -8.48
C LEU A 525 -4.35 -9.99 -9.24
N ILE A 526 -3.60 -9.33 -10.15
CA ILE A 526 -2.46 -9.94 -10.83
C ILE A 526 -1.46 -10.46 -9.79
N GLU A 527 -1.10 -9.64 -8.81
CA GLU A 527 -0.13 -10.00 -7.77
C GLU A 527 -0.70 -11.01 -6.77
N ASN A 528 -1.95 -10.85 -6.34
CA ASN A 528 -2.63 -11.76 -5.41
C ASN A 528 -2.71 -13.18 -5.97
N TYR A 529 -3.14 -13.31 -7.21
CA TYR A 529 -3.24 -14.60 -7.90
C TYR A 529 -1.93 -15.05 -8.56
N ALA A 530 -0.85 -14.26 -8.52
CA ALA A 530 0.38 -14.51 -9.29
C ALA A 530 0.10 -14.78 -10.79
N GLY A 531 -0.88 -14.06 -11.35
CA GLY A 531 -1.37 -14.21 -12.73
C GLY A 531 -2.27 -15.44 -12.96
N ALA A 532 -2.44 -16.31 -11.97
CA ALA A 532 -3.25 -17.52 -12.07
C ALA A 532 -4.72 -17.24 -11.71
N PHE A 533 -5.38 -16.41 -12.51
CA PHE A 533 -6.77 -16.00 -12.26
C PHE A 533 -7.74 -17.18 -12.15
N PRO A 534 -8.80 -17.09 -11.32
CA PRO A 534 -9.89 -18.06 -11.31
C PRO A 534 -10.59 -18.11 -12.68
N ALA A 535 -11.30 -19.18 -12.94
CA ALA A 535 -11.85 -19.45 -14.28
C ALA A 535 -12.75 -18.29 -14.80
N TRP A 536 -13.55 -17.67 -13.93
CA TRP A 536 -14.43 -16.58 -14.33
C TRP A 536 -13.70 -15.28 -14.76
N LEU A 537 -12.47 -15.05 -14.26
CA LEU A 537 -11.63 -13.90 -14.63
C LEU A 537 -10.60 -14.21 -15.73
N ALA A 538 -10.29 -15.49 -15.95
CA ALA A 538 -9.20 -15.89 -16.84
C ALA A 538 -9.46 -15.45 -18.30
N PRO A 539 -8.51 -14.77 -18.97
CA PRO A 539 -8.66 -14.38 -20.39
C PRO A 539 -8.90 -15.56 -21.31
N CYS A 540 -8.23 -16.68 -21.06
CA CYS A 540 -8.48 -17.96 -21.68
C CYS A 540 -8.87 -18.96 -20.59
N GLN A 541 -10.10 -19.47 -20.63
CA GLN A 541 -10.61 -20.43 -19.64
C GLN A 541 -10.22 -21.86 -19.97
N VAL A 542 -10.24 -22.18 -21.25
CA VAL A 542 -9.98 -23.52 -21.76
C VAL A 542 -9.07 -23.47 -22.98
N ARG A 543 -8.01 -24.26 -23.00
CA ARG A 543 -7.20 -24.51 -24.18
C ARG A 543 -7.47 -25.91 -24.69
N VAL A 544 -8.01 -26.04 -25.90
CA VAL A 544 -8.28 -27.32 -26.55
C VAL A 544 -7.10 -27.68 -27.46
N MET A 545 -6.53 -28.86 -27.27
CA MET A 545 -5.27 -29.27 -27.88
C MET A 545 -5.42 -30.62 -28.60
N PRO A 546 -5.65 -30.67 -29.90
CA PRO A 546 -5.56 -31.89 -30.67
C PRO A 546 -4.11 -32.41 -30.68
N ILE A 547 -3.92 -33.70 -30.47
CA ILE A 547 -2.60 -34.35 -30.48
C ILE A 547 -2.04 -34.40 -31.92
N THR A 548 -2.90 -34.68 -32.89
CA THR A 548 -2.57 -34.70 -34.32
C THR A 548 -3.70 -34.11 -35.15
N ASP A 549 -3.46 -33.85 -36.41
CA ASP A 549 -4.45 -33.29 -37.36
C ASP A 549 -5.72 -34.14 -37.48
N LYS A 550 -5.63 -35.45 -37.21
CA LYS A 550 -6.81 -36.35 -37.20
C LYS A 550 -7.86 -35.96 -36.16
N HIS A 551 -7.45 -35.32 -35.07
CA HIS A 551 -8.31 -34.92 -33.96
C HIS A 551 -8.84 -33.50 -34.12
N TYR A 552 -8.42 -32.78 -35.17
CA TYR A 552 -8.74 -31.37 -35.36
C TYR A 552 -10.25 -31.13 -35.44
N GLU A 553 -10.95 -31.88 -36.29
CA GLU A 553 -12.40 -31.68 -36.48
C GLU A 553 -13.21 -31.84 -35.19
N TYR A 554 -12.85 -32.84 -34.36
CA TYR A 554 -13.48 -33.05 -33.07
C TYR A 554 -13.15 -31.91 -32.10
N ALA A 555 -11.89 -31.54 -31.99
CA ALA A 555 -11.42 -30.43 -31.16
C ALA A 555 -12.03 -29.09 -31.56
N LYS A 556 -12.14 -28.84 -32.87
CA LYS A 556 -12.78 -27.64 -33.40
C LYS A 556 -14.26 -27.58 -33.08
N LYS A 557 -14.99 -28.68 -33.31
CA LYS A 557 -16.42 -28.75 -32.98
C LYS A 557 -16.67 -28.46 -31.51
N LEU A 558 -15.90 -29.06 -30.61
CA LEU A 558 -15.97 -28.82 -29.17
C LEU A 558 -15.66 -27.34 -28.82
N SER A 559 -14.61 -26.79 -29.41
CA SER A 559 -14.23 -25.38 -29.21
C SER A 559 -15.34 -24.43 -29.68
N ASP A 560 -15.91 -24.65 -30.86
CA ASP A 560 -17.01 -23.85 -31.41
C ASP A 560 -18.28 -23.95 -30.55
N GLU A 561 -18.55 -25.10 -29.96
CA GLU A 561 -19.68 -25.34 -29.05
C GLU A 561 -19.52 -24.57 -27.74
N MET A 562 -18.34 -24.67 -27.10
CA MET A 562 -18.02 -23.91 -25.90
C MET A 562 -18.03 -22.40 -26.16
N PHE A 563 -17.51 -21.95 -27.31
CA PHE A 563 -17.56 -20.54 -27.71
C PHE A 563 -18.98 -20.01 -27.84
N LYS A 564 -19.91 -20.79 -28.44
CA LYS A 564 -21.33 -20.43 -28.53
C LYS A 564 -22.01 -20.30 -27.18
N LEU A 565 -21.54 -21.03 -26.18
CA LEU A 565 -21.99 -20.94 -24.79
C LEU A 565 -21.38 -19.76 -24.02
N GLY A 566 -20.57 -18.93 -24.69
CA GLY A 566 -19.93 -17.75 -24.10
C GLY A 566 -18.65 -18.05 -23.32
N LEU A 567 -18.10 -19.27 -23.43
CA LEU A 567 -16.83 -19.62 -22.80
C LEU A 567 -15.64 -19.08 -23.63
N ARG A 568 -14.59 -18.65 -22.93
CA ARG A 568 -13.36 -18.14 -23.55
C ARG A 568 -12.40 -19.30 -23.83
N VAL A 569 -12.48 -19.82 -25.03
CA VAL A 569 -11.78 -21.03 -25.49
C VAL A 569 -10.74 -20.67 -26.53
N TYR A 570 -9.59 -21.30 -26.46
CA TYR A 570 -8.55 -21.24 -27.50
C TYR A 570 -8.27 -22.64 -28.04
N LEU A 571 -8.45 -22.83 -29.36
CA LEU A 571 -8.07 -24.04 -30.08
C LEU A 571 -6.59 -23.93 -30.48
N ASP A 572 -5.74 -24.76 -29.89
CA ASP A 572 -4.32 -24.82 -30.25
C ASP A 572 -4.07 -25.85 -31.37
N ASP A 573 -4.32 -25.43 -32.59
CA ASP A 573 -4.18 -26.22 -33.82
C ASP A 573 -2.77 -26.20 -34.41
N ARG A 574 -1.81 -25.56 -33.75
CA ARG A 574 -0.43 -25.51 -34.23
C ARG A 574 0.18 -26.92 -34.33
N ASN A 575 1.00 -27.10 -35.37
CA ASN A 575 1.74 -28.35 -35.56
C ASN A 575 2.94 -28.45 -34.61
N GLU A 576 2.64 -28.62 -33.30
CA GLU A 576 3.60 -28.69 -32.21
C GLU A 576 3.35 -29.94 -31.36
N LYS A 577 4.40 -30.43 -30.69
CA LYS A 577 4.28 -31.55 -29.75
C LYS A 577 3.33 -31.20 -28.61
N ILE A 578 2.47 -32.14 -28.21
CA ILE A 578 1.47 -31.90 -27.14
C ILE A 578 2.13 -31.44 -25.84
N GLY A 579 3.30 -31.94 -25.47
CA GLY A 579 4.04 -31.48 -24.28
C GLY A 579 4.46 -30.02 -24.35
N TYR A 580 4.77 -29.49 -25.55
CA TYR A 580 5.07 -28.09 -25.75
C TYR A 580 3.81 -27.21 -25.61
N LYS A 581 2.69 -27.63 -26.22
CA LYS A 581 1.39 -26.93 -26.09
C LYS A 581 0.94 -26.85 -24.61
N ILE A 582 1.06 -27.96 -23.88
CA ILE A 582 0.74 -28.01 -22.42
C ILE A 582 1.62 -27.03 -21.64
N ARG A 583 2.95 -27.05 -21.89
CA ARG A 583 3.87 -26.13 -21.20
C ARG A 583 3.54 -24.67 -21.46
N GLU A 584 3.23 -24.29 -22.69
CA GLU A 584 2.84 -22.92 -23.00
C GLU A 584 1.52 -22.51 -22.32
N ALA A 585 0.52 -23.40 -22.31
CA ALA A 585 -0.73 -23.15 -21.60
C ALA A 585 -0.51 -22.97 -20.09
N GLN A 586 0.42 -23.74 -19.51
CA GLN A 586 0.83 -23.58 -18.11
C GLN A 586 1.52 -22.24 -17.85
N LEU A 587 2.40 -21.79 -18.74
CA LEU A 587 3.04 -20.48 -18.65
C LEU A 587 2.01 -19.35 -18.75
N GLN A 588 1.00 -19.50 -19.61
CA GLN A 588 -0.14 -18.57 -19.74
C GLN A 588 -1.18 -18.72 -18.61
N LYS A 589 -0.91 -19.57 -17.61
CA LYS A 589 -1.78 -19.77 -16.44
C LYS A 589 -3.22 -20.20 -16.77
N VAL A 590 -3.42 -20.86 -17.92
CA VAL A 590 -4.76 -21.31 -18.35
C VAL A 590 -5.36 -22.27 -17.33
N PRO A 591 -6.62 -22.05 -16.86
CA PRO A 591 -7.26 -22.92 -15.85
C PRO A 591 -7.41 -24.37 -16.30
N TYR A 592 -7.89 -24.59 -17.53
CA TYR A 592 -8.18 -25.90 -18.07
C TYR A 592 -7.54 -26.15 -19.43
N MET A 593 -7.01 -27.34 -19.62
CA MET A 593 -6.47 -27.84 -20.87
C MET A 593 -7.18 -29.14 -21.24
N LEU A 594 -7.73 -29.22 -22.44
CA LEU A 594 -8.38 -30.41 -22.98
C LEU A 594 -7.48 -31.03 -24.03
N VAL A 595 -6.96 -32.22 -23.75
CA VAL A 595 -6.12 -32.98 -24.68
C VAL A 595 -7.02 -33.95 -25.45
N ILE A 596 -6.96 -33.89 -26.77
CA ILE A 596 -7.81 -34.71 -27.65
C ILE A 596 -6.94 -35.65 -28.47
N GLY A 597 -7.08 -36.93 -28.18
CA GLY A 597 -6.44 -38.03 -28.90
C GLY A 597 -7.45 -39.01 -29.49
N ASP A 598 -6.97 -40.17 -30.00
CA ASP A 598 -7.83 -41.17 -30.63
C ASP A 598 -8.94 -41.67 -29.67
N LYS A 599 -8.59 -41.90 -28.41
CA LYS A 599 -9.53 -42.36 -27.38
C LYS A 599 -10.65 -41.40 -27.11
N GLU A 600 -10.33 -40.13 -26.98
CA GLU A 600 -11.33 -39.06 -26.71
C GLU A 600 -12.31 -38.94 -27.88
N VAL A 601 -11.83 -39.07 -29.13
CA VAL A 601 -12.67 -39.05 -30.32
C VAL A 601 -13.58 -40.26 -30.40
N GLU A 602 -13.05 -41.48 -30.07
CA GLU A 602 -13.84 -42.72 -30.09
C GLU A 602 -14.91 -42.78 -29.00
N ASP A 603 -14.55 -42.36 -27.78
CA ASP A 603 -15.45 -42.41 -26.60
C ASP A 603 -16.36 -41.19 -26.45
N GLY A 604 -16.17 -40.13 -27.24
CA GLY A 604 -16.92 -38.86 -27.11
C GLY A 604 -16.58 -38.10 -25.83
N THR A 605 -15.34 -38.21 -25.35
CA THR A 605 -14.85 -37.63 -24.10
C THR A 605 -13.79 -36.55 -24.32
N VAL A 606 -13.30 -35.97 -23.24
CA VAL A 606 -12.15 -35.04 -23.18
C VAL A 606 -11.20 -35.46 -22.06
N ALA A 607 -9.90 -35.49 -22.33
CA ALA A 607 -8.90 -35.67 -21.28
C ALA A 607 -8.59 -34.30 -20.66
N VAL A 608 -8.99 -34.12 -19.41
CA VAL A 608 -8.95 -32.83 -18.72
C VAL A 608 -7.70 -32.70 -17.86
N ARG A 609 -7.00 -31.60 -18.04
CA ARG A 609 -5.93 -31.17 -17.15
C ARG A 609 -6.32 -29.86 -16.48
N ARG A 610 -6.29 -29.82 -15.16
CA ARG A 610 -6.58 -28.65 -14.35
C ARG A 610 -5.29 -28.00 -13.84
N ARG A 611 -5.21 -26.70 -13.90
CA ARG A 611 -4.08 -25.94 -13.35
C ARG A 611 -3.87 -26.28 -11.87
N GLY A 612 -2.62 -26.60 -11.49
CA GLY A 612 -2.25 -26.97 -10.12
C GLY A 612 -2.49 -28.43 -9.73
N GLU A 613 -3.44 -29.13 -10.36
CA GLU A 613 -3.78 -30.53 -10.08
C GLU A 613 -3.21 -31.49 -11.11
N GLY A 614 -2.95 -31.01 -12.33
CA GLY A 614 -2.46 -31.83 -13.43
C GLY A 614 -3.60 -32.57 -14.15
N ASP A 615 -3.36 -33.82 -14.52
CA ASP A 615 -4.34 -34.67 -15.21
C ASP A 615 -5.39 -35.16 -14.22
N ILE A 616 -6.66 -34.76 -14.43
CA ILE A 616 -7.80 -35.17 -13.59
C ILE A 616 -8.67 -36.25 -14.26
N GLY A 617 -8.22 -36.79 -15.40
CA GLY A 617 -8.85 -37.90 -16.11
C GLY A 617 -9.77 -37.46 -17.26
N ALA A 618 -10.37 -38.45 -17.91
CA ALA A 618 -11.31 -38.23 -19.00
C ALA A 618 -12.74 -38.13 -18.47
N MET A 619 -13.53 -37.20 -19.06
CA MET A 619 -14.95 -37.03 -18.78
C MET A 619 -15.73 -36.73 -20.05
N LYS A 620 -17.05 -36.83 -20.01
CA LYS A 620 -17.88 -36.43 -21.15
C LYS A 620 -17.79 -34.91 -21.38
N GLN A 621 -17.91 -34.50 -22.64
CA GLN A 621 -17.88 -33.08 -23.01
C GLN A 621 -18.92 -32.27 -22.23
N GLU A 622 -20.15 -32.79 -22.12
CA GLU A 622 -21.28 -32.14 -21.44
C GLU A 622 -21.00 -31.96 -19.95
N ASP A 623 -20.41 -32.96 -19.29
CA ASP A 623 -20.06 -32.93 -17.86
C ASP A 623 -18.97 -31.88 -17.58
N PHE A 624 -17.95 -31.79 -18.46
CA PHE A 624 -16.91 -30.76 -18.36
C PHE A 624 -17.49 -29.35 -18.51
N ILE A 625 -18.33 -29.14 -19.54
CA ILE A 625 -18.97 -27.83 -19.79
C ILE A 625 -19.82 -27.41 -18.59
N ALA A 626 -20.65 -28.33 -18.05
CA ALA A 626 -21.50 -28.06 -16.89
C ALA A 626 -20.65 -27.69 -15.66
N MET A 627 -19.61 -28.46 -15.36
CA MET A 627 -18.67 -28.20 -14.27
C MET A 627 -18.02 -26.80 -14.39
N LEU A 628 -17.54 -26.44 -15.58
CA LEU A 628 -16.90 -25.16 -15.81
C LEU A 628 -17.89 -24.00 -15.69
N GLN A 629 -19.12 -24.15 -16.21
CA GLN A 629 -20.16 -23.13 -16.08
C GLN A 629 -20.57 -22.91 -14.63
N GLU A 630 -20.66 -23.96 -13.82
CA GLU A 630 -20.92 -23.88 -12.38
C GLU A 630 -19.78 -23.14 -11.66
N GLU A 631 -18.51 -23.49 -11.95
CA GLU A 631 -17.34 -22.82 -11.37
C GLU A 631 -17.32 -21.32 -11.72
N ILE A 632 -17.65 -20.96 -12.96
CA ILE A 632 -17.75 -19.56 -13.40
C ILE A 632 -18.89 -18.82 -12.70
N ALA A 633 -20.07 -19.47 -12.56
CA ALA A 633 -21.22 -18.88 -11.89
C ALA A 633 -20.96 -18.63 -10.40
N ASP A 634 -20.25 -19.53 -9.75
CA ASP A 634 -19.83 -19.43 -8.35
C ASP A 634 -18.64 -18.48 -8.15
N LYS A 635 -18.06 -17.93 -9.23
CA LYS A 635 -16.90 -17.04 -9.21
C LYS A 635 -15.64 -17.67 -8.54
N LYS A 636 -15.45 -18.96 -8.76
CA LYS A 636 -14.32 -19.77 -8.27
C LYS A 636 -13.19 -19.88 -9.29
#